data_cafc9d81439e745d013fcae613db9e72
#
_entry.id   cafc9d81439e745d013fcae613db9e72
#
_cell.length_a   1.000
_cell.length_b   1.000
_cell.length_c   1.000
_cell.angle_alpha   90.00
_cell.angle_beta   90.00
_cell.angle_gamma   90.00
#
_symmetry.space_group_name_H-M   'P 1'
#
loop_
_entity.id
_entity.type
_entity.pdbx_description
1 polymer ?
#
loop_
_entity_poly.entity_id
_entity_poly.type
_entity_poly.pdbx_seq_one_letter_code
_entity_poly.pdbx_strand_id
1 'polypeptide(L)'
;MIRLTVNGRRVDLKDGGTLVDAARKAGIHVPTLCHYPGLPPRSVCRICLVEVAGTARPQPACSTPARDGDVVETHTEALQEFRKADAQWLLARHPNDCMRCEVNGDCRLQTLVAENQWEERWPEVPPGSPDHPEHVPTDHASPGIWRDMEKCIECGLCAEACGEEGQQLNVIGFAERGYERVPVTVFDRPLSETKCISCGQCTLVCPVGALIEAPHWHDVLHTLDSGKRVCVVQVAPATRIAISEEFGMAPGTVSTGRLINALRALGFDYVFDTNFTADLTIMEEGTELLGRLEAGTHLPIFTSCCPGWVNWLELNRPDLLPHLSTAKSPQQMHGALSKRGRFARALGPEFAAGVAEPYVVSVMPCTAKKDEALRPGMAGDVDHVLTTRELARMIRSRRIAFGALAEDGRFDSPLGESTGAAQIFGASGGVMEAMVRTAAYFKGAEDTLPLDWQQLRGVSQGVKTAIVPGVGTVAVCNGIAAAQRMLETDDWKNDYVAVEVMACVGGCLGGGGEPKSMDPDVLKKRAQAIYDIDAHAPRRRSHENPDVQKLYETELAGPNSETAHDLLHTHYAGRQSVRSLLMRFLDCVDRRDGTAAAHLFHPEAIWSTASAFGDIQGALDIEAFIRTQLPPRKYGPRYKRHRMATPADDDLTVITPDGEACRFRLDVCELDEDGHARNVIRRLVREPL
;
A
#
# COMPACT_ATOMS: atom_id res chain seq x y z
N MET A 1 -32.68 9.40 -20.01
CA MET A 1 -32.61 10.59 -19.12
C MET A 1 -33.91 10.65 -18.31
N ILE A 2 -33.77 10.59 -17.00
CA ILE A 2 -34.87 10.66 -16.01
C ILE A 2 -34.95 12.08 -15.49
N ARG A 3 -36.17 12.62 -15.40
CA ARG A 3 -36.45 13.96 -14.83
C ARG A 3 -37.20 13.80 -13.53
N LEU A 4 -36.67 14.36 -12.46
CA LEU A 4 -37.26 14.29 -11.14
C LEU A 4 -37.05 15.59 -10.37
N THR A 5 -37.69 15.69 -9.22
CA THR A 5 -37.59 16.87 -8.35
C THR A 5 -37.03 16.42 -6.99
N VAL A 6 -36.00 17.10 -6.45
CA VAL A 6 -35.45 16.87 -5.13
C VAL A 6 -35.51 18.18 -4.33
N ASN A 7 -36.25 18.20 -3.24
CA ASN A 7 -36.53 19.41 -2.44
C ASN A 7 -36.90 20.62 -3.31
N GLY A 8 -37.83 20.42 -4.25
CA GLY A 8 -38.28 21.45 -5.18
C GLY A 8 -37.33 21.78 -6.33
N ARG A 9 -36.10 21.21 -6.40
CA ARG A 9 -35.14 21.43 -7.48
C ARG A 9 -35.31 20.37 -8.57
N ARG A 10 -35.45 20.79 -9.82
CA ARG A 10 -35.50 19.87 -10.98
C ARG A 10 -34.11 19.32 -11.29
N VAL A 11 -34.05 18.03 -11.57
CA VAL A 11 -32.81 17.31 -11.88
C VAL A 11 -33.03 16.41 -13.08
N ASP A 12 -32.13 16.47 -14.05
CA ASP A 12 -32.04 15.51 -15.15
C ASP A 12 -30.94 14.49 -14.80
N LEU A 13 -31.27 13.21 -14.64
CA LEU A 13 -30.34 12.13 -14.26
C LEU A 13 -30.20 11.14 -15.43
N LYS A 14 -29.05 10.49 -15.55
CA LYS A 14 -28.87 9.34 -16.46
C LYS A 14 -29.69 8.15 -15.95
N ASP A 15 -30.21 7.33 -16.88
CA ASP A 15 -30.89 6.10 -16.53
C ASP A 15 -29.98 5.20 -15.69
N GLY A 16 -30.53 4.52 -14.69
CA GLY A 16 -29.80 3.67 -13.76
C GLY A 16 -29.24 4.39 -12.54
N GLY A 17 -29.36 5.72 -12.43
CA GLY A 17 -28.96 6.45 -11.22
C GLY A 17 -29.93 6.26 -10.05
N THR A 18 -29.42 6.44 -8.82
CA THR A 18 -30.19 6.32 -7.59
C THR A 18 -30.71 7.69 -7.10
N LEU A 19 -31.61 7.68 -6.09
CA LEU A 19 -32.07 8.91 -5.46
C LEU A 19 -30.96 9.71 -4.79
N VAL A 20 -29.89 9.04 -4.27
CA VAL A 20 -28.73 9.74 -3.71
C VAL A 20 -27.91 10.43 -4.82
N ASP A 21 -27.82 9.85 -6.01
CA ASP A 21 -27.16 10.50 -7.16
C ASP A 21 -27.96 11.73 -7.64
N ALA A 22 -29.28 11.61 -7.64
CA ALA A 22 -30.17 12.74 -7.96
C ALA A 22 -30.02 13.88 -6.95
N ALA A 23 -29.96 13.56 -5.63
CA ALA A 23 -29.76 14.57 -4.59
C ALA A 23 -28.38 15.24 -4.73
N ARG A 24 -27.31 14.46 -4.97
CA ARG A 24 -25.97 15.00 -5.23
C ARG A 24 -25.95 15.94 -6.42
N LYS A 25 -26.63 15.57 -7.52
CA LYS A 25 -26.72 16.41 -8.71
C LYS A 25 -27.53 17.69 -8.47
N ALA A 26 -28.50 17.66 -7.57
CA ALA A 26 -29.24 18.83 -7.10
C ALA A 26 -28.41 19.74 -6.18
N GLY A 27 -27.20 19.35 -5.79
CA GLY A 27 -26.40 20.04 -4.76
C GLY A 27 -26.97 19.87 -3.35
N ILE A 28 -27.69 18.75 -3.10
CA ILE A 28 -28.30 18.43 -1.81
C ILE A 28 -27.56 17.25 -1.19
N HIS A 29 -27.05 17.46 0.02
CA HIS A 29 -26.36 16.39 0.75
C HIS A 29 -27.38 15.48 1.43
N VAL A 30 -27.33 14.18 1.14
CA VAL A 30 -28.03 13.12 1.86
C VAL A 30 -26.96 12.29 2.59
N PRO A 31 -26.97 12.25 3.93
CA PRO A 31 -25.93 11.54 4.67
C PRO A 31 -25.99 10.02 4.44
N THR A 32 -24.84 9.38 4.40
CA THR A 32 -24.70 7.93 4.22
C THR A 32 -23.58 7.39 5.09
N LEU A 33 -23.71 6.16 5.63
CA LEU A 33 -22.64 5.44 6.31
C LEU A 33 -22.25 4.13 5.60
N CYS A 34 -23.23 3.40 5.04
CA CYS A 34 -23.02 2.13 4.34
C CYS A 34 -23.07 2.24 2.81
N HIS A 35 -22.89 3.43 2.27
CA HIS A 35 -22.79 3.69 0.84
C HIS A 35 -21.48 4.39 0.52
N TYR A 36 -20.82 3.93 -0.53
CA TYR A 36 -19.58 4.50 -1.03
C TYR A 36 -19.62 4.55 -2.57
N PRO A 37 -19.32 5.70 -3.21
CA PRO A 37 -19.26 5.78 -4.67
C PRO A 37 -18.29 4.76 -5.25
N GLY A 38 -18.70 4.03 -6.27
CA GLY A 38 -17.92 2.96 -6.90
C GLY A 38 -18.10 1.55 -6.30
N LEU A 39 -18.91 1.42 -5.23
CA LEU A 39 -19.28 0.12 -4.67
C LEU A 39 -20.81 -0.07 -4.69
N PRO A 40 -21.31 -1.31 -4.73
CA PRO A 40 -22.73 -1.61 -4.60
C PRO A 40 -23.32 -1.07 -3.28
N PRO A 41 -24.54 -0.51 -3.32
CA PRO A 41 -25.18 0.02 -2.12
C PRO A 41 -25.61 -1.11 -1.18
N ARG A 42 -25.24 -1.02 0.12
CA ARG A 42 -25.59 -2.02 1.14
C ARG A 42 -26.98 -1.84 1.74
N SER A 43 -27.45 -0.60 1.84
CA SER A 43 -28.78 -0.22 2.40
C SER A 43 -29.05 -0.69 3.82
N VAL A 44 -28.03 -0.89 4.65
CA VAL A 44 -28.17 -1.45 6.02
C VAL A 44 -28.31 -0.38 7.10
N CYS A 45 -27.62 0.77 6.99
CA CYS A 45 -27.55 1.79 8.04
C CYS A 45 -28.78 2.71 8.10
N ARG A 46 -29.63 2.75 7.08
CA ARG A 46 -30.86 3.57 6.97
C ARG A 46 -30.67 5.10 7.09
N ILE A 47 -29.50 5.60 7.31
CA ILE A 47 -29.21 7.04 7.46
C ILE A 47 -29.62 7.86 6.21
N CYS A 48 -29.64 7.25 5.03
CA CYS A 48 -29.98 7.90 3.76
C CYS A 48 -31.47 7.88 3.42
N LEU A 49 -32.38 7.62 4.35
CA LEU A 49 -33.81 7.62 4.07
C LEU A 49 -34.28 8.96 3.51
N VAL A 50 -35.16 8.88 2.51
CA VAL A 50 -35.84 10.02 1.86
C VAL A 50 -37.32 9.69 1.66
N GLU A 51 -38.16 10.69 1.62
CA GLU A 51 -39.57 10.55 1.26
C GLU A 51 -39.75 10.72 -0.24
N VAL A 52 -40.50 9.80 -0.86
CA VAL A 52 -40.86 9.87 -2.27
C VAL A 52 -42.38 9.99 -2.36
N ALA A 53 -42.89 11.01 -3.05
CA ALA A 53 -44.33 11.23 -3.16
C ALA A 53 -45.05 10.00 -3.73
N GLY A 54 -46.14 9.62 -3.10
CA GLY A 54 -46.91 8.43 -3.46
C GLY A 54 -46.40 7.11 -2.87
N THR A 55 -45.31 7.13 -2.08
CA THR A 55 -44.87 5.94 -1.32
C THR A 55 -45.36 6.00 0.13
N ALA A 56 -45.73 4.85 0.70
CA ALA A 56 -46.24 4.75 2.08
C ALA A 56 -45.13 4.83 3.15
N ARG A 57 -43.87 4.65 2.78
CA ARG A 57 -42.71 4.59 3.70
C ARG A 57 -41.50 5.28 3.08
N PRO A 58 -40.63 5.91 3.90
CA PRO A 58 -39.36 6.43 3.42
C PRO A 58 -38.53 5.34 2.72
N GLN A 59 -37.76 5.75 1.71
CA GLN A 59 -36.93 4.87 0.88
C GLN A 59 -35.46 5.13 1.12
N PRO A 60 -34.58 4.11 1.11
CA PRO A 60 -33.13 4.30 1.19
C PRO A 60 -32.59 4.89 -0.11
N ALA A 61 -32.21 6.16 -0.10
CA ALA A 61 -31.80 6.88 -1.30
C ALA A 61 -30.61 6.23 -2.02
N CYS A 62 -29.71 5.58 -1.29
CA CYS A 62 -28.49 4.97 -1.86
C CYS A 62 -28.76 3.78 -2.80
N SER A 63 -29.89 3.09 -2.65
CA SER A 63 -30.23 1.88 -3.43
C SER A 63 -31.56 2.01 -4.20
N THR A 64 -32.36 3.04 -3.95
CA THR A 64 -33.62 3.21 -4.67
C THR A 64 -33.36 3.84 -6.03
N PRO A 65 -33.67 3.15 -7.15
CA PRO A 65 -33.53 3.72 -8.47
C PRO A 65 -34.42 4.94 -8.62
N ALA A 66 -33.88 6.02 -9.17
CA ALA A 66 -34.66 7.21 -9.52
C ALA A 66 -35.57 6.92 -10.72
N ARG A 67 -36.79 7.46 -10.70
CA ARG A 67 -37.79 7.30 -11.76
C ARG A 67 -38.22 8.65 -12.31
N ASP A 68 -38.67 8.65 -13.55
CA ASP A 68 -39.18 9.84 -14.16
C ASP A 68 -40.45 10.34 -13.42
N GLY A 69 -40.46 11.61 -13.08
CA GLY A 69 -41.55 12.23 -12.31
C GLY A 69 -41.47 12.10 -10.79
N ASP A 70 -40.44 11.42 -10.23
CA ASP A 70 -40.28 11.33 -8.77
C ASP A 70 -40.21 12.74 -8.15
N VAL A 71 -40.89 12.90 -7.01
CA VAL A 71 -40.81 14.08 -6.15
C VAL A 71 -40.26 13.60 -4.81
N VAL A 72 -39.05 14.06 -4.48
CA VAL A 72 -38.24 13.55 -3.35
C VAL A 72 -38.03 14.67 -2.34
N GLU A 73 -38.32 14.38 -1.06
CA GLU A 73 -37.97 15.22 0.09
C GLU A 73 -36.92 14.55 0.93
N THR A 74 -35.89 15.30 1.30
CA THR A 74 -34.69 14.74 1.98
C THR A 74 -34.54 15.22 3.40
N HIS A 75 -35.26 16.22 3.86
CA HIS A 75 -35.05 16.91 5.14
C HIS A 75 -36.36 17.19 5.91
N THR A 76 -37.33 16.27 5.87
CA THR A 76 -38.55 16.42 6.71
C THR A 76 -38.23 16.13 8.18
N GLU A 77 -39.03 16.61 9.11
CA GLU A 77 -38.90 16.36 10.54
C GLU A 77 -38.91 14.85 10.85
N ALA A 78 -39.81 14.11 10.24
CA ALA A 78 -39.90 12.65 10.38
C ALA A 78 -38.59 11.94 9.95
N LEU A 79 -37.98 12.39 8.83
CA LEU A 79 -36.69 11.83 8.38
C LEU A 79 -35.54 12.13 9.37
N GLN A 80 -35.54 13.31 9.99
CA GLN A 80 -34.54 13.66 10.99
C GLN A 80 -34.68 12.81 12.26
N GLU A 81 -35.91 12.54 12.71
CA GLU A 81 -36.18 11.64 13.84
C GLU A 81 -35.71 10.21 13.54
N PHE A 82 -35.96 9.66 12.35
CA PHE A 82 -35.45 8.35 11.94
C PHE A 82 -33.92 8.30 11.96
N ARG A 83 -33.26 9.28 11.36
CA ARG A 83 -31.79 9.35 11.30
C ARG A 83 -31.17 9.48 12.70
N LYS A 84 -31.79 10.30 13.56
CA LYS A 84 -31.38 10.46 14.97
C LYS A 84 -31.46 9.13 15.70
N ALA A 85 -32.55 8.40 15.60
CA ALA A 85 -32.75 7.11 16.23
C ALA A 85 -31.69 6.08 15.74
N ASP A 86 -31.46 5.99 14.43
CA ASP A 86 -30.43 5.12 13.85
C ASP A 86 -29.02 5.49 14.32
N ALA A 87 -28.70 6.78 14.38
CA ALA A 87 -27.41 7.25 14.87
C ALA A 87 -27.20 6.95 16.36
N GLN A 88 -28.23 7.13 17.20
CA GLN A 88 -28.23 6.82 18.62
C GLN A 88 -28.03 5.31 18.86
N TRP A 89 -28.66 4.46 18.03
CA TRP A 89 -28.49 3.02 18.06
C TRP A 89 -27.04 2.61 17.73
N LEU A 90 -26.43 3.21 16.72
CA LEU A 90 -25.03 2.99 16.39
C LEU A 90 -24.09 3.43 17.54
N LEU A 91 -24.37 4.59 18.15
CA LEU A 91 -23.57 5.11 19.27
C LEU A 91 -23.70 4.25 20.54
N ALA A 92 -24.84 3.60 20.78
CA ALA A 92 -25.05 2.74 21.94
C ALA A 92 -24.08 1.53 21.96
N ARG A 93 -23.66 1.06 20.78
CA ARG A 93 -22.73 -0.06 20.59
C ARG A 93 -21.28 0.37 20.32
N HIS A 94 -21.05 1.65 20.07
CA HIS A 94 -19.73 2.18 19.73
C HIS A 94 -18.98 2.61 20.99
N PRO A 95 -17.66 2.34 21.15
CA PRO A 95 -16.91 2.64 22.37
C PRO A 95 -16.84 4.12 22.75
N ASN A 96 -17.09 5.02 21.78
CA ASN A 96 -17.14 6.48 21.99
C ASN A 96 -15.87 7.11 22.62
N ASP A 97 -14.74 6.49 22.42
CA ASP A 97 -13.41 6.95 22.83
C ASP A 97 -12.75 7.88 21.80
N CYS A 98 -13.54 8.73 21.14
CA CYS A 98 -13.13 9.56 20.01
C CYS A 98 -11.79 10.29 20.22
N MET A 99 -11.52 10.74 21.45
CA MET A 99 -10.29 11.46 21.79
C MET A 99 -9.01 10.60 21.71
N ARG A 100 -9.16 9.27 21.69
CA ARG A 100 -8.06 8.30 21.53
C ARG A 100 -8.11 7.56 20.20
N CYS A 101 -9.15 7.81 19.41
CA CYS A 101 -9.36 7.14 18.14
C CYS A 101 -8.46 7.74 17.05
N GLU A 102 -7.79 6.88 16.29
CA GLU A 102 -6.90 7.28 15.19
C GLU A 102 -7.60 8.08 14.07
N VAL A 103 -8.92 7.94 13.93
CA VAL A 103 -9.71 8.68 12.94
C VAL A 103 -10.50 9.82 13.57
N ASN A 104 -10.11 10.32 14.75
CA ASN A 104 -10.73 11.48 15.35
C ASN A 104 -10.68 12.70 14.39
N GLY A 105 -11.84 13.30 14.11
CA GLY A 105 -11.97 14.39 13.13
C GLY A 105 -12.08 13.92 11.65
N ASP A 106 -11.92 12.61 11.37
CA ASP A 106 -12.06 12.00 10.02
C ASP A 106 -13.03 10.78 10.07
N CYS A 107 -13.96 10.77 11.02
CA CYS A 107 -14.95 9.71 11.22
C CYS A 107 -16.33 10.20 10.73
N ARG A 108 -16.92 9.49 9.75
CA ARG A 108 -18.24 9.86 9.18
C ARG A 108 -19.37 9.77 10.19
N LEU A 109 -19.29 8.83 11.17
CA LEU A 109 -20.27 8.77 12.26
C LEU A 109 -20.13 9.98 13.20
N GLN A 110 -18.90 10.33 13.58
CA GLN A 110 -18.63 11.51 14.40
C GLN A 110 -19.12 12.80 13.74
N THR A 111 -18.82 12.98 12.45
CA THR A 111 -19.27 14.14 11.67
C THR A 111 -20.80 14.20 11.60
N LEU A 112 -21.46 13.07 11.30
CA LEU A 112 -22.93 13.00 11.24
C LEU A 112 -23.58 13.43 12.56
N VAL A 113 -23.05 12.95 13.67
CA VAL A 113 -23.58 13.25 15.01
C VAL A 113 -23.34 14.72 15.38
N ALA A 114 -22.13 15.23 15.12
CA ALA A 114 -21.73 16.61 15.45
C ALA A 114 -22.52 17.65 14.62
N GLU A 115 -22.64 17.44 13.31
CA GLU A 115 -23.37 18.35 12.40
C GLU A 115 -24.87 18.48 12.74
N ASN A 116 -25.47 17.41 13.26
CA ASN A 116 -26.87 17.36 13.61
C ASN A 116 -27.14 17.56 15.11
N GLN A 117 -26.10 17.71 15.93
CA GLN A 117 -26.20 17.87 17.39
C GLN A 117 -26.94 16.70 18.08
N TRP A 118 -26.74 15.48 17.63
CA TRP A 118 -27.36 14.27 18.15
C TRP A 118 -26.52 13.63 19.26
N GLU A 119 -26.16 14.39 20.27
CA GLU A 119 -25.25 13.95 21.35
C GLU A 119 -25.90 13.02 22.38
N GLU A 120 -27.23 12.98 22.44
CA GLU A 120 -27.95 12.08 23.34
C GLU A 120 -27.79 10.63 22.92
N ARG A 121 -27.34 9.80 23.84
CA ARG A 121 -27.22 8.35 23.65
C ARG A 121 -28.46 7.64 24.14
N TRP A 122 -28.82 6.54 23.49
CA TRP A 122 -29.66 5.54 24.13
C TRP A 122 -28.88 4.92 25.28
N PRO A 123 -29.58 4.28 26.30
CA PRO A 123 -28.88 3.59 27.36
C PRO A 123 -27.81 2.66 26.78
N GLU A 124 -26.63 2.70 27.36
CA GLU A 124 -25.54 1.82 26.96
C GLU A 124 -26.00 0.37 27.02
N VAL A 125 -25.73 -0.38 25.98
CA VAL A 125 -25.91 -1.82 25.97
C VAL A 125 -24.85 -2.41 26.92
N PRO A 126 -25.21 -3.07 28.02
CA PRO A 126 -24.18 -3.57 28.93
C PRO A 126 -23.24 -4.56 28.27
N PRO A 127 -21.93 -4.51 28.57
CA PRO A 127 -20.99 -5.54 28.13
C PRO A 127 -21.48 -6.93 28.51
N GLY A 128 -21.40 -7.90 27.59
CA GLY A 128 -21.89 -9.27 27.81
C GLY A 128 -23.39 -9.46 27.62
N SER A 129 -24.13 -8.42 27.19
CA SER A 129 -25.50 -8.63 26.70
C SER A 129 -25.49 -9.29 25.32
N PRO A 130 -26.56 -10.00 24.89
CA PRO A 130 -26.67 -10.56 23.55
C PRO A 130 -26.49 -9.50 22.42
N ASP A 131 -26.76 -8.25 22.75
CA ASP A 131 -26.70 -7.12 21.82
C ASP A 131 -25.31 -6.46 21.82
N HIS A 132 -24.39 -6.85 22.70
CA HIS A 132 -23.00 -6.41 22.72
C HIS A 132 -22.12 -7.65 22.52
N PRO A 133 -21.53 -7.83 21.33
CA PRO A 133 -20.69 -9.00 21.08
C PRO A 133 -19.56 -9.07 22.11
N GLU A 134 -19.50 -10.20 22.84
CA GLU A 134 -18.36 -10.49 23.69
C GLU A 134 -17.13 -10.54 22.81
N HIS A 135 -16.19 -9.63 23.03
CA HIS A 135 -14.86 -9.58 22.46
C HIS A 135 -14.74 -9.94 20.97
N VAL A 136 -14.88 -8.96 20.12
CA VAL A 136 -14.31 -9.08 18.78
C VAL A 136 -12.84 -8.63 18.87
N PRO A 137 -11.86 -9.53 18.64
CA PRO A 137 -10.47 -9.21 18.89
C PRO A 137 -9.98 -8.09 17.98
N THR A 138 -9.19 -7.19 18.53
CA THR A 138 -8.41 -6.22 17.78
C THR A 138 -7.26 -6.97 17.11
N ASP A 139 -7.14 -6.86 15.79
CA ASP A 139 -6.06 -7.47 15.00
C ASP A 139 -5.05 -6.41 14.57
N HIS A 140 -3.89 -6.42 15.20
CA HIS A 140 -2.74 -5.57 14.89
C HIS A 140 -1.57 -6.35 14.28
N ALA A 141 -1.77 -7.62 13.92
CA ALA A 141 -0.71 -8.48 13.40
C ALA A 141 -0.30 -8.14 11.96
N SER A 142 -1.17 -7.47 11.19
CA SER A 142 -0.83 -7.02 9.86
C SER A 142 0.01 -5.73 9.92
N PRO A 143 1.16 -5.67 9.25
CA PRO A 143 1.99 -4.46 9.24
C PRO A 143 1.34 -3.28 8.50
N GLY A 144 0.37 -3.55 7.62
CA GLY A 144 -0.26 -2.51 6.79
C GLY A 144 -1.63 -2.05 7.25
N ILE A 145 -2.40 -2.91 7.93
CA ILE A 145 -3.81 -2.68 8.24
C ILE A 145 -4.12 -3.18 9.65
N TRP A 146 -4.73 -2.33 10.47
CA TRP A 146 -5.26 -2.69 11.77
C TRP A 146 -6.78 -2.85 11.73
N ARG A 147 -7.29 -3.87 12.42
CA ARG A 147 -8.71 -4.12 12.65
C ARG A 147 -9.05 -3.90 14.12
N ASP A 148 -10.02 -3.05 14.38
CA ASP A 148 -10.61 -2.82 15.70
C ASP A 148 -12.13 -2.96 15.56
N MET A 149 -12.62 -4.18 15.75
CA MET A 149 -14.03 -4.49 15.46
C MET A 149 -14.99 -3.98 16.54
N GLU A 150 -14.50 -3.55 17.71
CA GLU A 150 -15.32 -2.85 18.68
C GLU A 150 -15.88 -1.52 18.13
N LYS A 151 -15.14 -0.91 17.18
CA LYS A 151 -15.56 0.32 16.47
C LYS A 151 -16.42 0.05 15.23
N CYS A 152 -16.73 -1.21 14.93
CA CYS A 152 -17.45 -1.57 13.72
C CYS A 152 -18.94 -1.21 13.84
N ILE A 153 -19.48 -0.55 12.81
CA ILE A 153 -20.92 -0.26 12.65
C ILE A 153 -21.62 -1.21 11.67
N GLU A 154 -21.01 -2.33 11.33
CA GLU A 154 -21.55 -3.43 10.50
C GLU A 154 -22.04 -2.98 9.10
N CYS A 155 -21.51 -1.89 8.60
CA CYS A 155 -21.91 -1.32 7.30
C CYS A 155 -21.57 -2.22 6.10
N GLY A 156 -20.59 -3.12 6.22
CA GLY A 156 -20.20 -4.09 5.21
C GLY A 156 -19.40 -3.57 4.03
N LEU A 157 -19.01 -2.29 4.00
CA LEU A 157 -18.25 -1.71 2.88
C LEU A 157 -16.89 -2.38 2.69
N CYS A 158 -16.24 -2.82 3.77
CA CYS A 158 -14.95 -3.51 3.70
C CYS A 158 -15.06 -4.87 2.99
N ALA A 159 -16.15 -5.61 3.22
CA ALA A 159 -16.41 -6.86 2.52
C ALA A 159 -16.68 -6.63 1.02
N GLU A 160 -17.42 -5.58 0.66
CA GLU A 160 -17.62 -5.21 -0.75
C GLU A 160 -16.32 -4.79 -1.43
N ALA A 161 -15.50 -3.96 -0.76
CA ALA A 161 -14.22 -3.52 -1.32
C ALA A 161 -13.22 -4.68 -1.51
N CYS A 162 -13.30 -5.72 -0.66
CA CYS A 162 -12.48 -6.93 -0.77
C CYS A 162 -13.12 -8.01 -1.65
N GLY A 163 -14.44 -7.92 -1.87
CA GLY A 163 -15.28 -8.88 -2.57
C GLY A 163 -15.22 -8.80 -4.09
N GLU A 164 -16.21 -9.42 -4.74
CA GLU A 164 -16.27 -9.61 -6.20
C GLU A 164 -16.31 -8.30 -6.99
N GLU A 165 -17.03 -7.30 -6.49
CA GLU A 165 -17.15 -5.98 -7.13
C GLU A 165 -15.94 -5.06 -6.86
N GLY A 166 -15.08 -5.46 -5.91
CA GLY A 166 -13.86 -4.75 -5.55
C GLY A 166 -12.60 -5.46 -6.02
N GLN A 167 -11.81 -5.95 -5.05
CA GLN A 167 -10.51 -6.56 -5.30
C GLN A 167 -10.56 -8.05 -5.68
N GLN A 168 -11.70 -8.70 -5.58
CA GLN A 168 -11.93 -10.14 -5.83
C GLN A 168 -11.02 -11.06 -4.97
N LEU A 169 -10.66 -10.61 -3.77
CA LEU A 169 -9.82 -11.38 -2.84
C LEU A 169 -10.65 -12.16 -1.82
N ASN A 170 -11.85 -11.68 -1.50
CA ASN A 170 -12.80 -12.29 -0.56
C ASN A 170 -12.18 -12.67 0.80
N VAL A 171 -11.20 -11.88 1.29
CA VAL A 171 -10.54 -12.10 2.59
C VAL A 171 -11.47 -11.72 3.74
N ILE A 172 -12.26 -10.64 3.55
CA ILE A 172 -13.24 -10.18 4.54
C ILE A 172 -14.63 -10.60 4.06
N GLY A 173 -15.29 -11.42 4.85
CA GLY A 173 -16.67 -11.84 4.65
C GLY A 173 -17.52 -11.46 5.86
N PHE A 174 -18.63 -12.18 6.07
CA PHE A 174 -19.50 -12.03 7.23
C PHE A 174 -19.66 -13.35 7.94
N ALA A 175 -19.54 -13.32 9.27
CA ALA A 175 -20.06 -14.36 10.14
C ALA A 175 -21.42 -13.94 10.73
N GLU A 176 -22.16 -14.91 11.24
CA GLU A 176 -23.41 -14.77 11.97
C GLU A 176 -24.54 -14.10 11.18
N ARG A 177 -25.68 -13.85 11.84
CA ARG A 177 -26.89 -13.27 11.25
C ARG A 177 -27.56 -12.31 12.24
N GLY A 178 -28.41 -11.42 11.72
CA GLY A 178 -29.16 -10.48 12.56
C GLY A 178 -28.22 -9.52 13.30
N TYR A 179 -28.36 -9.40 14.57
CA TYR A 179 -27.57 -8.52 15.45
C TYR A 179 -26.16 -9.03 15.74
N GLU A 180 -25.92 -10.32 15.53
CA GLU A 180 -24.61 -10.94 15.74
C GLU A 180 -23.75 -10.90 14.48
N ARG A 181 -24.30 -10.42 13.37
CA ARG A 181 -23.60 -10.33 12.09
C ARG A 181 -22.42 -9.39 12.19
N VAL A 182 -21.23 -9.88 11.89
CA VAL A 182 -19.97 -9.11 11.96
C VAL A 182 -19.08 -9.39 10.76
N PRO A 183 -18.36 -8.39 10.21
CA PRO A 183 -17.32 -8.62 9.22
C PRO A 183 -16.13 -9.34 9.85
N VAL A 184 -15.76 -10.49 9.29
CA VAL A 184 -14.67 -11.34 9.77
C VAL A 184 -13.79 -11.80 8.63
N THR A 185 -12.61 -12.28 8.97
CA THR A 185 -11.75 -13.09 8.09
C THR A 185 -12.14 -14.57 8.23
N VAL A 186 -11.61 -15.43 7.37
CA VAL A 186 -11.84 -16.89 7.47
C VAL A 186 -11.39 -17.38 8.84
N PHE A 187 -12.30 -18.01 9.59
CA PHE A 187 -12.12 -18.46 11.00
C PHE A 187 -11.58 -17.37 11.94
N ASP A 188 -11.91 -16.11 11.65
CA ASP A 188 -11.44 -14.91 12.36
C ASP A 188 -9.93 -14.82 12.58
N ARG A 189 -9.15 -15.40 11.65
CA ARG A 189 -7.68 -15.32 11.67
C ARG A 189 -7.21 -13.88 11.49
N PRO A 190 -6.06 -13.52 12.05
CA PRO A 190 -5.39 -12.26 11.73
C PRO A 190 -5.21 -12.07 10.22
N LEU A 191 -5.29 -10.82 9.73
CA LEU A 191 -5.10 -10.52 8.30
C LEU A 191 -3.76 -11.04 7.76
N SER A 192 -2.71 -11.03 8.59
CA SER A 192 -1.37 -11.55 8.26
C SER A 192 -1.33 -13.07 8.00
N GLU A 193 -2.33 -13.82 8.49
CA GLU A 193 -2.46 -15.27 8.33
C GLU A 193 -3.44 -15.66 7.22
N THR A 194 -3.95 -14.68 6.48
CA THR A 194 -4.89 -14.88 5.37
C THR A 194 -4.23 -14.61 4.02
N LYS A 195 -5.02 -14.69 2.95
CA LYS A 195 -4.61 -14.25 1.60
C LYS A 195 -4.69 -12.73 1.41
N CYS A 196 -4.64 -11.94 2.48
CA CYS A 196 -4.63 -10.50 2.42
C CYS A 196 -3.33 -9.99 1.77
N ILE A 197 -3.48 -9.12 0.76
CA ILE A 197 -2.35 -8.51 0.05
C ILE A 197 -1.96 -7.13 0.60
N SER A 198 -2.52 -6.74 1.74
CA SER A 198 -2.30 -5.44 2.41
C SER A 198 -2.63 -4.22 1.54
N CYS A 199 -3.53 -4.33 0.54
CA CYS A 199 -3.83 -3.25 -0.40
C CYS A 199 -4.55 -2.04 0.22
N GLY A 200 -5.18 -2.18 1.40
CA GLY A 200 -5.84 -1.11 2.13
C GLY A 200 -7.16 -0.60 1.53
N GLN A 201 -7.73 -1.26 0.52
CA GLN A 201 -9.01 -0.83 -0.05
C GLN A 201 -10.15 -0.86 0.98
N CYS A 202 -10.08 -1.78 1.94
CA CYS A 202 -11.02 -1.84 3.06
C CYS A 202 -10.89 -0.63 4.02
N THR A 203 -9.71 -0.04 4.18
CA THR A 203 -9.50 1.15 5.02
C THR A 203 -10.02 2.43 4.35
N LEU A 204 -9.95 2.52 3.01
CA LEU A 204 -10.51 3.64 2.24
C LEU A 204 -12.01 3.81 2.46
N VAL A 205 -12.74 2.70 2.55
CA VAL A 205 -14.20 2.70 2.58
C VAL A 205 -14.78 2.64 3.99
N CYS A 206 -13.95 2.32 5.00
CA CYS A 206 -14.42 2.26 6.38
C CYS A 206 -14.87 3.66 6.86
N PRO A 207 -16.14 3.84 7.25
CA PRO A 207 -16.66 5.14 7.67
C PRO A 207 -16.28 5.53 9.10
N VAL A 208 -15.71 4.59 9.84
CA VAL A 208 -15.30 4.72 11.24
C VAL A 208 -13.87 4.19 11.45
N GLY A 209 -13.39 4.10 12.68
CA GLY A 209 -12.04 3.62 13.01
C GLY A 209 -11.89 2.10 13.12
N ALA A 210 -12.82 1.30 12.58
CA ALA A 210 -12.77 -0.16 12.69
C ALA A 210 -11.70 -0.81 11.78
N LEU A 211 -11.41 -0.21 10.63
CA LEU A 211 -10.33 -0.60 9.73
C LEU A 211 -9.54 0.65 9.36
N ILE A 212 -8.27 0.64 9.72
CA ILE A 212 -7.35 1.75 9.50
C ILE A 212 -6.02 1.23 8.94
N GLU A 213 -5.22 2.09 8.34
CA GLU A 213 -3.80 1.83 8.14
C GLU A 213 -3.09 1.68 9.49
N ALA A 214 -2.15 0.74 9.60
CA ALA A 214 -1.32 0.58 10.80
C ALA A 214 -0.60 1.92 11.10
N PRO A 215 -0.79 2.55 12.27
CA PRO A 215 -0.32 3.91 12.53
C PRO A 215 1.17 3.93 12.85
N HIS A 216 1.99 4.38 11.90
CA HIS A 216 3.43 4.62 12.09
C HIS A 216 3.74 6.08 12.47
N TRP A 217 2.80 6.98 12.33
CA TRP A 217 3.03 8.40 12.47
C TRP A 217 3.41 8.83 13.90
N HIS A 218 3.00 8.08 14.91
CA HIS A 218 3.39 8.33 16.31
C HIS A 218 4.89 8.11 16.52
N ASP A 219 5.44 7.00 16.01
CA ASP A 219 6.86 6.65 16.14
C ASP A 219 7.74 7.64 15.36
N VAL A 220 7.26 8.05 14.19
CA VAL A 220 7.93 9.06 13.38
C VAL A 220 7.98 10.41 14.11
N LEU A 221 6.86 10.88 14.67
CA LEU A 221 6.83 12.12 15.46
C LEU A 221 7.75 12.03 16.69
N HIS A 222 7.72 10.91 17.40
CA HIS A 222 8.59 10.71 18.56
C HIS A 222 10.08 10.78 18.16
N THR A 223 10.44 10.19 17.03
CA THR A 223 11.82 10.23 16.53
C THR A 223 12.24 11.64 16.13
N LEU A 224 11.39 12.37 15.40
CA LEU A 224 11.62 13.78 15.03
C LEU A 224 11.79 14.66 16.28
N ASP A 225 10.92 14.51 17.28
CA ASP A 225 10.98 15.28 18.54
C ASP A 225 12.24 14.99 19.35
N SER A 226 12.79 13.79 19.22
CA SER A 226 14.01 13.41 19.96
C SER A 226 15.24 14.21 19.53
N GLY A 227 15.30 14.66 18.27
CA GLY A 227 16.43 15.36 17.66
C GLY A 227 17.75 14.55 17.67
N LYS A 228 17.67 13.22 17.85
CA LYS A 228 18.86 12.35 18.03
C LYS A 228 19.35 11.70 16.74
N ARG A 229 18.56 11.72 15.68
CA ARG A 229 18.86 11.07 14.41
C ARG A 229 18.73 12.05 13.25
N VAL A 230 19.53 11.89 12.23
CA VAL A 230 19.33 12.57 10.95
C VAL A 230 18.10 11.94 10.30
N CYS A 231 17.04 12.72 10.15
CA CYS A 231 15.76 12.29 9.64
C CYS A 231 15.59 12.61 8.16
N VAL A 232 15.45 11.59 7.35
CA VAL A 232 15.29 11.67 5.90
C VAL A 232 13.89 11.25 5.52
N VAL A 233 13.21 11.98 4.66
CA VAL A 233 11.92 11.59 4.10
C VAL A 233 11.94 11.59 2.57
N GLN A 234 11.33 10.56 1.98
CA GLN A 234 11.06 10.48 0.56
C GLN A 234 9.56 10.53 0.27
N VAL A 235 9.16 11.11 -0.84
CA VAL A 235 7.74 11.35 -1.18
C VAL A 235 7.38 10.73 -2.53
N ALA A 236 6.34 9.89 -2.54
CA ALA A 236 5.80 9.29 -3.76
C ALA A 236 5.09 10.29 -4.68
N PRO A 237 5.05 10.04 -6.01
CA PRO A 237 4.42 10.94 -6.97
C PRO A 237 2.92 11.15 -6.73
N ALA A 238 2.17 10.14 -6.31
CA ALA A 238 0.74 10.23 -6.07
C ALA A 238 0.40 11.11 -4.86
N THR A 239 1.20 11.04 -3.78
CA THR A 239 0.97 11.81 -2.54
C THR A 239 0.91 13.32 -2.80
N ARG A 240 1.79 13.87 -3.66
CA ARG A 240 1.82 15.33 -3.96
C ARG A 240 0.59 15.82 -4.73
N ILE A 241 -0.15 14.89 -5.34
CA ILE A 241 -1.38 15.19 -6.08
C ILE A 241 -2.61 15.10 -5.18
N ALA A 242 -2.60 14.20 -4.20
CA ALA A 242 -3.80 13.86 -3.43
C ALA A 242 -3.85 14.52 -2.04
N ILE A 243 -2.70 14.79 -1.39
CA ILE A 243 -2.67 15.28 0.00
C ILE A 243 -3.49 16.55 0.23
N SER A 244 -3.61 17.42 -0.77
CA SER A 244 -4.39 18.66 -0.70
C SER A 244 -5.86 18.42 -0.39
N GLU A 245 -6.40 17.26 -0.77
CA GLU A 245 -7.80 16.88 -0.51
C GLU A 245 -8.07 16.73 0.99
N GLU A 246 -7.07 16.29 1.77
CA GLU A 246 -7.14 16.23 3.24
C GLU A 246 -7.30 17.61 3.90
N PHE A 247 -7.00 18.67 3.16
CA PHE A 247 -7.10 20.06 3.61
C PHE A 247 -8.18 20.85 2.85
N GLY A 248 -9.16 20.15 2.24
CA GLY A 248 -10.34 20.73 1.60
C GLY A 248 -10.10 21.32 0.22
N MET A 249 -8.95 21.04 -0.42
CA MET A 249 -8.69 21.49 -1.79
C MET A 249 -9.29 20.52 -2.81
N ALA A 250 -9.44 20.98 -4.06
CA ALA A 250 -10.01 20.17 -5.11
C ALA A 250 -9.14 18.95 -5.46
N PRO A 251 -9.75 17.80 -5.79
CA PRO A 251 -9.00 16.64 -6.27
C PRO A 251 -8.11 16.97 -7.48
N GLY A 252 -6.88 16.46 -7.44
CA GLY A 252 -5.88 16.72 -8.47
C GLY A 252 -5.12 18.04 -8.31
N THR A 253 -5.26 18.74 -7.18
CA THR A 253 -4.46 19.93 -6.87
C THR A 253 -3.01 19.53 -6.59
N VAL A 254 -2.10 19.94 -7.46
CA VAL A 254 -0.66 19.72 -7.27
C VAL A 254 -0.14 20.60 -6.13
N SER A 255 0.52 20.00 -5.13
CA SER A 255 1.01 20.69 -3.93
C SER A 255 2.44 20.29 -3.58
N THR A 256 3.30 20.14 -4.57
CA THR A 256 4.68 19.66 -4.35
C THR A 256 5.47 20.57 -3.41
N GLY A 257 5.54 21.87 -3.71
CA GLY A 257 6.31 22.82 -2.90
C GLY A 257 5.74 23.00 -1.48
N ARG A 258 4.43 23.07 -1.37
CA ARG A 258 3.71 23.16 -0.09
C ARG A 258 3.94 21.91 0.76
N LEU A 259 3.91 20.73 0.16
CA LEU A 259 4.18 19.46 0.84
C LEU A 259 5.62 19.42 1.37
N ILE A 260 6.61 19.82 0.58
CA ILE A 260 8.01 19.89 1.01
C ILE A 260 8.15 20.84 2.20
N ASN A 261 7.54 22.02 2.13
CA ASN A 261 7.56 22.98 3.23
C ASN A 261 6.89 22.44 4.50
N ALA A 262 5.80 21.65 4.37
CA ALA A 262 5.16 20.97 5.49
C ALA A 262 6.09 19.94 6.14
N LEU A 263 6.79 19.14 5.34
CA LEU A 263 7.73 18.12 5.84
C LEU A 263 8.92 18.77 6.58
N ARG A 264 9.44 19.89 6.08
CA ARG A 264 10.46 20.67 6.79
C ARG A 264 9.93 21.25 8.11
N ALA A 265 8.70 21.76 8.10
CA ALA A 265 8.04 22.26 9.31
C ALA A 265 7.77 21.16 10.35
N LEU A 266 7.63 19.90 9.94
CA LEU A 266 7.55 18.73 10.81
C LEU A 266 8.89 18.35 11.45
N GLY A 267 10.02 18.83 10.89
CA GLY A 267 11.35 18.59 11.44
C GLY A 267 12.21 17.57 10.69
N PHE A 268 11.87 17.21 9.45
CA PHE A 268 12.77 16.39 8.63
C PHE A 268 13.97 17.22 8.15
N ASP A 269 15.17 16.65 8.29
CA ASP A 269 16.42 17.27 7.88
C ASP A 269 16.59 17.29 6.36
N TYR A 270 16.21 16.19 5.70
CA TYR A 270 16.28 16.04 4.25
C TYR A 270 14.95 15.56 3.69
N VAL A 271 14.53 16.18 2.58
CA VAL A 271 13.29 15.86 1.86
C VAL A 271 13.62 15.52 0.41
N PHE A 272 13.47 14.26 0.04
CA PHE A 272 13.82 13.74 -1.28
C PHE A 272 12.60 13.30 -2.09
N ASP A 273 12.81 13.11 -3.38
CA ASP A 273 11.81 12.65 -4.33
C ASP A 273 11.97 11.16 -4.64
N THR A 274 10.96 10.35 -4.31
CA THR A 274 10.93 8.94 -4.71
C THR A 274 10.98 8.77 -6.24
N ASN A 275 10.64 9.81 -7.00
CA ASN A 275 10.74 9.82 -8.46
C ASN A 275 12.17 9.64 -8.95
N PHE A 276 13.19 10.11 -8.21
CA PHE A 276 14.58 9.85 -8.54
C PHE A 276 14.83 8.33 -8.68
N THR A 277 14.36 7.56 -7.74
CA THR A 277 14.52 6.10 -7.77
C THR A 277 13.48 5.40 -8.64
N ALA A 278 12.40 6.06 -9.04
CA ALA A 278 11.53 5.55 -10.10
C ALA A 278 12.25 5.58 -11.47
N ASP A 279 12.99 6.66 -11.77
CA ASP A 279 13.87 6.67 -12.94
C ASP A 279 14.93 5.57 -12.89
N LEU A 280 15.54 5.35 -11.71
CA LEU A 280 16.51 4.29 -11.48
C LEU A 280 15.89 2.89 -11.69
N THR A 281 14.67 2.66 -11.17
CA THR A 281 13.93 1.41 -11.36
C THR A 281 13.71 1.10 -12.83
N ILE A 282 13.36 2.11 -13.65
CA ILE A 282 13.19 1.90 -15.10
C ILE A 282 14.51 1.54 -15.78
N MET A 283 15.64 2.08 -15.35
CA MET A 283 16.93 1.70 -15.89
C MET A 283 17.26 0.24 -15.58
N GLU A 284 16.99 -0.23 -14.36
CA GLU A 284 17.22 -1.62 -13.96
C GLU A 284 16.22 -2.58 -14.65
N GLU A 285 14.90 -2.34 -14.53
CA GLU A 285 13.87 -3.21 -15.13
C GLU A 285 13.92 -3.21 -16.66
N GLY A 286 14.21 -2.06 -17.28
CA GLY A 286 14.36 -1.97 -18.73
C GLY A 286 15.55 -2.78 -19.24
N THR A 287 16.68 -2.73 -18.52
CA THR A 287 17.87 -3.54 -18.85
C THR A 287 17.60 -5.03 -18.61
N GLU A 288 16.90 -5.38 -17.51
CA GLU A 288 16.49 -6.75 -17.22
C GLU A 288 15.55 -7.30 -18.32
N LEU A 289 14.56 -6.52 -18.78
CA LEU A 289 13.68 -6.90 -19.89
C LEU A 289 14.50 -7.24 -21.15
N LEU A 290 15.46 -6.40 -21.52
CA LEU A 290 16.27 -6.62 -22.71
C LEU A 290 17.12 -7.89 -22.59
N GLY A 291 17.73 -8.12 -21.43
CA GLY A 291 18.48 -9.35 -21.17
C GLY A 291 17.60 -10.61 -21.25
N ARG A 292 16.36 -10.56 -20.72
CA ARG A 292 15.41 -11.67 -20.83
C ARG A 292 14.92 -11.91 -22.25
N LEU A 293 14.74 -10.84 -23.04
CA LEU A 293 14.40 -10.96 -24.49
C LEU A 293 15.53 -11.61 -25.28
N GLU A 294 16.78 -11.26 -25.00
CA GLU A 294 17.95 -11.87 -25.65
C GLU A 294 18.13 -13.35 -25.25
N ALA A 295 17.93 -13.67 -23.99
CA ALA A 295 18.02 -15.04 -23.45
C ALA A 295 16.81 -15.92 -23.81
N GLY A 296 15.66 -15.33 -24.16
CA GLY A 296 14.41 -16.03 -24.39
C GLY A 296 13.85 -16.73 -23.16
N THR A 297 14.08 -16.19 -21.94
CA THR A 297 13.70 -16.83 -20.67
C THR A 297 12.85 -15.93 -19.79
N HIS A 298 11.93 -16.53 -19.00
CA HIS A 298 11.07 -15.85 -18.02
C HIS A 298 10.31 -14.65 -18.57
N LEU A 299 9.80 -14.79 -19.81
CA LEU A 299 8.90 -13.81 -20.44
C LEU A 299 7.43 -14.26 -20.30
N PRO A 300 6.50 -13.29 -20.18
CA PRO A 300 6.73 -11.86 -19.98
C PRO A 300 7.37 -11.57 -18.63
N ILE A 301 8.11 -10.45 -18.54
CA ILE A 301 8.52 -9.92 -17.25
C ILE A 301 7.32 -9.21 -16.60
N PHE A 302 7.09 -9.45 -15.31
CA PHE A 302 6.14 -8.69 -14.49
C PHE A 302 6.88 -7.61 -13.71
N THR A 303 6.36 -6.37 -13.70
CA THR A 303 6.92 -5.30 -12.86
C THR A 303 6.76 -5.62 -11.38
N SER A 304 7.74 -5.24 -10.55
CA SER A 304 7.81 -5.56 -9.11
C SER A 304 7.49 -4.39 -8.18
N CYS A 305 7.26 -3.18 -8.69
CA CYS A 305 7.09 -1.97 -7.88
C CYS A 305 5.80 -1.93 -7.05
N CYS A 306 4.78 -2.74 -7.38
CA CYS A 306 3.52 -2.84 -6.64
C CYS A 306 3.55 -3.98 -5.61
N PRO A 307 3.72 -3.70 -4.29
CA PRO A 307 3.82 -4.75 -3.27
C PRO A 307 2.53 -5.55 -3.08
N GLY A 308 1.38 -4.97 -3.37
CA GLY A 308 0.11 -5.72 -3.36
C GLY A 308 0.07 -6.81 -4.42
N TRP A 309 0.62 -6.56 -5.61
CA TRP A 309 0.80 -7.55 -6.66
C TRP A 309 1.80 -8.63 -6.26
N VAL A 310 2.97 -8.23 -5.76
CA VAL A 310 3.98 -9.17 -5.28
C VAL A 310 3.42 -10.06 -4.17
N ASN A 311 2.68 -9.49 -3.20
CA ASN A 311 2.00 -10.26 -2.16
C ASN A 311 1.02 -11.28 -2.74
N TRP A 312 0.28 -10.89 -3.77
CA TRP A 312 -0.66 -11.80 -4.42
C TRP A 312 0.04 -12.97 -5.10
N LEU A 313 1.15 -12.73 -5.82
CA LEU A 313 1.96 -13.79 -6.44
C LEU A 313 2.51 -14.76 -5.39
N GLU A 314 3.14 -14.24 -4.35
CA GLU A 314 3.71 -15.05 -3.27
C GLU A 314 2.69 -15.93 -2.55
N LEU A 315 1.45 -15.47 -2.45
CA LEU A 315 0.35 -16.17 -1.76
C LEU A 315 -0.42 -17.14 -2.65
N ASN A 316 -0.53 -16.86 -3.96
CA ASN A 316 -1.45 -17.59 -4.83
C ASN A 316 -0.76 -18.26 -6.02
N ARG A 317 0.33 -17.70 -6.55
CA ARG A 317 1.04 -18.18 -7.74
C ARG A 317 2.56 -18.05 -7.59
N PRO A 318 3.16 -18.71 -6.58
CA PRO A 318 4.62 -18.68 -6.39
C PRO A 318 5.38 -19.27 -7.60
N ASP A 319 4.73 -20.12 -8.41
CA ASP A 319 5.24 -20.62 -9.68
C ASP A 319 5.59 -19.52 -10.69
N LEU A 320 4.98 -18.33 -10.57
CA LEU A 320 5.21 -17.18 -11.45
C LEU A 320 6.28 -16.20 -10.94
N LEU A 321 6.83 -16.41 -9.75
CA LEU A 321 7.87 -15.53 -9.20
C LEU A 321 9.12 -15.40 -10.09
N PRO A 322 9.55 -16.41 -10.86
CA PRO A 322 10.64 -16.22 -11.83
C PRO A 322 10.36 -15.19 -12.93
N HIS A 323 9.10 -14.92 -13.23
CA HIS A 323 8.70 -13.88 -14.17
C HIS A 323 8.74 -12.47 -13.58
N LEU A 324 8.75 -12.33 -12.24
CA LEU A 324 8.81 -11.03 -11.58
C LEU A 324 10.18 -10.38 -11.77
N SER A 325 10.21 -9.07 -11.97
CA SER A 325 11.47 -8.31 -11.95
C SER A 325 12.15 -8.43 -10.60
N THR A 326 13.48 -8.56 -10.59
CA THR A 326 14.27 -8.61 -9.37
C THR A 326 14.56 -7.22 -8.80
N ALA A 327 14.28 -6.16 -9.54
CA ALA A 327 14.46 -4.79 -9.08
C ALA A 327 13.58 -4.50 -7.85
N LYS A 328 14.17 -3.88 -6.82
CA LYS A 328 13.40 -3.35 -5.69
C LYS A 328 12.48 -2.23 -6.19
N SER A 329 11.42 -1.98 -5.43
CA SER A 329 10.59 -0.80 -5.73
C SER A 329 11.34 0.51 -5.52
N PRO A 330 10.90 1.63 -6.14
CA PRO A 330 11.50 2.95 -5.91
C PRO A 330 11.65 3.30 -4.43
N GLN A 331 10.66 2.96 -3.59
CA GLN A 331 10.74 3.15 -2.14
C GLN A 331 11.98 2.47 -1.54
N GLN A 332 12.19 1.21 -1.85
CA GLN A 332 13.27 0.41 -1.26
C GLN A 332 14.63 0.77 -1.85
N MET A 333 14.69 1.05 -3.14
CA MET A 333 15.92 1.59 -3.76
C MET A 333 16.36 2.88 -3.08
N HIS A 334 15.40 3.81 -2.86
CA HIS A 334 15.68 5.07 -2.19
C HIS A 334 16.20 4.87 -0.75
N GLY A 335 15.53 3.99 0.00
CA GLY A 335 15.96 3.64 1.36
C GLY A 335 17.38 3.07 1.40
N ALA A 336 17.67 2.12 0.48
CA ALA A 336 18.99 1.51 0.35
C ALA A 336 20.07 2.54 0.03
N LEU A 337 19.82 3.44 -0.92
CA LEU A 337 20.74 4.52 -1.29
C LEU A 337 20.93 5.53 -0.15
N SER A 338 19.86 5.89 0.55
CA SER A 338 19.91 6.82 1.67
C SER A 338 20.73 6.28 2.84
N LYS A 339 20.71 4.97 3.08
CA LYS A 339 21.44 4.36 4.21
C LYS A 339 22.83 3.84 3.84
N ARG A 340 23.04 3.37 2.61
CA ARG A 340 24.26 2.69 2.20
C ARG A 340 25.01 3.35 1.05
N GLY A 341 24.37 4.28 0.34
CA GLY A 341 24.93 5.00 -0.78
C GLY A 341 25.85 6.17 -0.38
N ARG A 342 26.26 6.93 -1.38
CA ARG A 342 27.15 8.09 -1.23
C ARG A 342 26.55 9.17 -0.34
N PHE A 343 25.21 9.33 -0.34
CA PHE A 343 24.53 10.30 0.51
C PHE A 343 24.82 10.02 1.99
N ALA A 344 24.60 8.79 2.47
CA ALA A 344 24.90 8.44 3.85
C ALA A 344 26.35 8.73 4.21
N ARG A 345 27.29 8.35 3.33
CA ARG A 345 28.73 8.61 3.53
C ARG A 345 29.08 10.10 3.60
N ALA A 346 28.31 10.95 2.93
CA ALA A 346 28.53 12.41 2.94
C ALA A 346 28.01 13.10 4.21
N LEU A 347 27.15 12.44 5.02
CA LEU A 347 26.63 12.98 6.28
C LEU A 347 27.70 13.13 7.37
N GLY A 348 28.77 12.34 7.32
CA GLY A 348 29.88 12.45 8.27
C GLY A 348 30.65 11.13 8.46
N PRO A 349 31.76 11.18 9.23
CA PRO A 349 32.64 10.01 9.43
C PRO A 349 31.93 8.80 10.04
N GLU A 350 31.01 9.01 10.97
CA GLU A 350 30.24 7.96 11.64
C GLU A 350 29.28 7.24 10.66
N PHE A 351 28.67 7.98 9.73
CA PHE A 351 27.83 7.43 8.67
C PHE A 351 28.69 6.73 7.60
N ALA A 352 29.83 7.31 7.25
CA ALA A 352 30.78 6.70 6.33
C ALA A 352 31.36 5.37 6.86
N ALA A 353 31.56 5.28 8.19
CA ALA A 353 32.02 4.07 8.86
C ALA A 353 30.87 3.07 9.14
N GLY A 354 29.62 3.43 8.89
CA GLY A 354 28.43 2.64 9.20
C GLY A 354 28.19 2.45 10.71
N VAL A 355 28.67 3.37 11.53
CA VAL A 355 28.41 3.40 12.99
C VAL A 355 27.05 4.04 13.27
N ALA A 356 26.65 5.00 12.44
CA ALA A 356 25.35 5.64 12.47
C ALA A 356 24.63 5.46 11.11
N GLU A 357 23.30 5.41 11.15
CA GLU A 357 22.46 5.38 9.95
C GLU A 357 21.40 6.49 10.01
N PRO A 358 21.06 7.12 8.86
CA PRO A 358 19.91 8.00 8.78
C PRO A 358 18.62 7.26 9.16
N TYR A 359 17.68 7.98 9.76
CA TYR A 359 16.31 7.49 9.93
C TYR A 359 15.50 7.80 8.69
N VAL A 360 15.17 6.77 7.91
CA VAL A 360 14.52 6.92 6.61
C VAL A 360 13.03 6.65 6.72
N VAL A 361 12.24 7.66 6.40
CA VAL A 361 10.78 7.60 6.33
C VAL A 361 10.34 7.74 4.88
N SER A 362 9.35 6.96 4.46
CA SER A 362 8.72 7.13 3.15
C SER A 362 7.26 7.52 3.28
N VAL A 363 6.82 8.48 2.48
CA VAL A 363 5.41 8.89 2.38
C VAL A 363 4.82 8.31 1.11
N MET A 364 3.89 7.37 1.28
CA MET A 364 3.40 6.49 0.22
C MET A 364 1.87 6.48 0.14
N PRO A 365 1.28 6.35 -1.05
CA PRO A 365 -0.16 6.21 -1.25
C PRO A 365 -0.71 4.83 -0.83
N CYS A 366 0.08 3.99 -0.17
CA CYS A 366 -0.10 2.54 -0.17
C CYS A 366 0.17 1.93 1.22
N THR A 367 -0.76 1.12 1.72
CA THR A 367 -0.58 0.38 2.97
C THR A 367 0.30 -0.87 2.80
N ALA A 368 0.32 -1.49 1.61
CA ALA A 368 1.20 -2.63 1.34
C ALA A 368 2.69 -2.25 1.31
N LYS A 369 3.04 -0.97 1.18
CA LYS A 369 4.42 -0.47 1.31
C LYS A 369 4.97 -0.62 2.73
N LYS A 370 4.11 -0.68 3.75
CA LYS A 370 4.49 -1.00 5.13
C LYS A 370 4.94 -2.46 5.26
N ASP A 371 4.22 -3.37 4.61
CA ASP A 371 4.58 -4.80 4.53
C ASP A 371 5.85 -5.01 3.69
N GLU A 372 6.00 -4.29 2.58
CA GLU A 372 7.19 -4.33 1.74
C GLU A 372 8.46 -3.94 2.51
N ALA A 373 8.39 -2.90 3.35
CA ALA A 373 9.53 -2.44 4.14
C ALA A 373 10.05 -3.48 5.14
N LEU A 374 9.24 -4.49 5.46
CA LEU A 374 9.59 -5.59 6.37
C LEU A 374 10.00 -6.87 5.63
N ARG A 375 10.05 -6.88 4.28
CA ARG A 375 10.42 -8.07 3.51
C ARG A 375 11.87 -8.46 3.71
N PRO A 376 12.18 -9.77 3.75
CA PRO A 376 13.56 -10.24 3.71
C PRO A 376 14.34 -9.63 2.53
N GLY A 377 15.55 -9.18 2.79
CA GLY A 377 16.40 -8.50 1.79
C GLY A 377 16.09 -7.02 1.54
N MET A 378 14.96 -6.50 2.06
CA MET A 378 14.56 -5.08 2.02
C MET A 378 14.47 -4.47 3.41
N ALA A 379 14.19 -5.26 4.42
CA ALA A 379 14.02 -4.80 5.78
C ALA A 379 15.25 -4.01 6.27
N GLY A 380 14.97 -2.85 6.89
CA GLY A 380 15.99 -1.89 7.27
C GLY A 380 16.44 -0.92 6.18
N ASP A 381 15.97 -1.03 4.93
CA ASP A 381 16.18 0.03 3.93
C ASP A 381 15.34 1.27 4.28
N VAL A 382 14.10 1.07 4.72
CA VAL A 382 13.18 2.11 5.20
C VAL A 382 12.78 1.79 6.64
N ASP A 383 12.88 2.76 7.56
CA ASP A 383 12.52 2.55 8.97
C ASP A 383 11.00 2.59 9.16
N HIS A 384 10.32 3.60 8.59
CA HIS A 384 8.87 3.73 8.68
C HIS A 384 8.23 4.20 7.37
N VAL A 385 7.02 3.72 7.13
CA VAL A 385 6.21 4.13 5.98
C VAL A 385 4.96 4.85 6.47
N LEU A 386 4.78 6.09 6.07
CA LEU A 386 3.58 6.88 6.31
C LEU A 386 2.66 6.82 5.09
N THR A 387 1.38 6.68 5.30
CA THR A 387 0.41 6.94 4.24
C THR A 387 0.17 8.44 4.04
N THR A 388 -0.44 8.84 2.93
CA THR A 388 -0.86 10.23 2.70
C THR A 388 -1.77 10.72 3.82
N ARG A 389 -2.69 9.88 4.31
CA ARG A 389 -3.59 10.22 5.43
C ARG A 389 -2.85 10.36 6.76
N GLU A 390 -1.88 9.50 7.06
CA GLU A 390 -1.07 9.62 8.28
C GLU A 390 -0.26 10.92 8.28
N LEU A 391 0.36 11.27 7.12
CA LEU A 391 1.06 12.55 7.00
C LEU A 391 0.13 13.74 7.24
N ALA A 392 -1.09 13.70 6.71
CA ALA A 392 -2.08 14.75 6.95
C ALA A 392 -2.45 14.85 8.45
N ARG A 393 -2.55 13.72 9.17
CA ARG A 393 -2.75 13.72 10.64
C ARG A 393 -1.57 14.33 11.37
N MET A 394 -0.33 14.02 10.97
CA MET A 394 0.87 14.66 11.54
C MET A 394 0.86 16.18 11.35
N ILE A 395 0.56 16.66 10.15
CA ILE A 395 0.47 18.08 9.83
C ILE A 395 -0.60 18.77 10.70
N ARG A 396 -1.80 18.15 10.83
CA ARG A 396 -2.88 18.67 11.69
C ARG A 396 -2.48 18.66 13.17
N SER A 397 -1.83 17.59 13.67
CA SER A 397 -1.41 17.46 15.07
C SER A 397 -0.40 18.55 15.47
N ARG A 398 0.44 18.99 14.53
CA ARG A 398 1.38 20.11 14.69
C ARG A 398 0.77 21.48 14.38
N ARG A 399 -0.52 21.54 14.08
CA ARG A 399 -1.24 22.79 13.74
C ARG A 399 -0.60 23.56 12.58
N ILE A 400 0.05 22.84 11.65
CA ILE A 400 0.62 23.44 10.45
C ILE A 400 -0.52 23.81 9.52
N ALA A 401 -0.64 25.09 9.18
CA ALA A 401 -1.66 25.59 8.27
C ALA A 401 -1.29 25.27 6.82
N PHE A 402 -1.47 24.03 6.40
CA PHE A 402 -1.03 23.50 5.10
C PHE A 402 -1.45 24.38 3.92
N GLY A 403 -2.70 24.85 3.90
CA GLY A 403 -3.22 25.73 2.84
C GLY A 403 -2.52 27.10 2.75
N ALA A 404 -1.87 27.56 3.83
CA ALA A 404 -1.15 28.84 3.86
C ALA A 404 0.34 28.72 3.55
N LEU A 405 0.88 27.49 3.45
CA LEU A 405 2.28 27.28 3.09
C LEU A 405 2.55 27.70 1.64
N ALA A 406 3.75 28.23 1.38
CA ALA A 406 4.20 28.60 0.04
C ALA A 406 4.42 27.35 -0.87
N GLU A 407 4.32 27.52 -2.18
CA GLU A 407 4.59 26.48 -3.20
C GLU A 407 6.04 26.53 -3.72
N ASP A 408 6.98 27.05 -2.96
CA ASP A 408 8.37 27.27 -3.35
C ASP A 408 9.34 26.21 -2.81
N GLY A 409 8.84 25.27 -1.98
CA GLY A 409 9.66 24.17 -1.47
C GLY A 409 10.33 23.36 -2.59
N ARG A 410 11.59 22.97 -2.37
CA ARG A 410 12.39 22.17 -3.30
C ARG A 410 12.92 20.94 -2.60
N PHE A 411 13.00 19.83 -3.35
CA PHE A 411 13.70 18.63 -2.91
C PHE A 411 15.19 18.88 -2.75
N ASP A 412 15.80 18.13 -1.86
CA ASP A 412 17.24 18.21 -1.62
C ASP A 412 18.02 17.41 -2.69
N SER A 413 19.25 17.85 -2.98
CA SER A 413 20.20 17.11 -3.81
C SER A 413 21.04 16.16 -2.92
N PRO A 414 21.51 14.98 -3.43
CA PRO A 414 21.49 14.57 -4.84
C PRO A 414 20.29 13.70 -5.26
N LEU A 415 19.36 13.34 -4.37
CA LEU A 415 18.27 12.40 -4.65
C LEU A 415 16.92 13.10 -4.91
N GLY A 416 16.96 14.31 -5.45
CA GLY A 416 15.77 15.14 -5.67
C GLY A 416 15.42 15.44 -7.13
N GLU A 417 16.32 15.19 -8.08
CA GLU A 417 16.07 15.39 -9.50
C GLU A 417 15.33 14.20 -10.11
N SER A 418 14.32 14.47 -10.94
CA SER A 418 13.51 13.42 -11.56
C SER A 418 12.97 13.83 -12.93
N THR A 419 12.48 12.86 -13.69
CA THR A 419 11.88 13.08 -15.01
C THR A 419 10.36 12.97 -14.99
N GLY A 420 9.70 13.36 -16.08
CA GLY A 420 8.27 13.13 -16.27
C GLY A 420 7.91 11.64 -16.29
N ALA A 421 8.81 10.77 -16.79
CA ALA A 421 8.61 9.32 -16.76
C ALA A 421 8.46 8.78 -15.32
N ALA A 422 9.25 9.27 -14.39
CA ALA A 422 9.12 8.91 -12.97
C ALA A 422 7.80 9.39 -12.35
N GLN A 423 7.34 10.58 -12.76
CA GLN A 423 6.09 11.14 -12.24
C GLN A 423 4.88 10.27 -12.55
N ILE A 424 4.81 9.69 -13.77
CA ILE A 424 3.65 8.88 -14.18
C ILE A 424 3.56 7.51 -13.49
N PHE A 425 4.57 7.07 -12.74
CA PHE A 425 4.51 5.86 -11.89
C PHE A 425 3.30 5.83 -10.94
N GLY A 426 2.79 6.99 -10.56
CA GLY A 426 1.59 7.10 -9.72
C GLY A 426 0.31 6.61 -10.40
N ALA A 427 0.25 6.56 -11.71
CA ALA A 427 -0.93 6.14 -12.48
C ALA A 427 -0.75 4.72 -13.02
N SER A 428 -1.87 3.98 -13.17
CA SER A 428 -1.86 2.69 -13.87
C SER A 428 -1.50 2.87 -15.33
N GLY A 429 -0.55 2.10 -15.82
CA GLY A 429 0.08 2.19 -17.14
C GLY A 429 1.34 3.08 -17.15
N GLY A 430 1.61 3.82 -16.09
CA GLY A 430 2.72 4.77 -16.05
C GLY A 430 4.08 4.11 -15.97
N VAL A 431 4.21 2.98 -15.25
CA VAL A 431 5.47 2.23 -15.19
C VAL A 431 5.78 1.63 -16.55
N MET A 432 4.77 1.01 -17.18
CA MET A 432 4.94 0.43 -18.52
C MET A 432 5.28 1.51 -19.56
N GLU A 433 4.60 2.65 -19.51
CA GLU A 433 4.89 3.78 -20.41
C GLU A 433 6.32 4.29 -20.22
N ALA A 434 6.79 4.45 -18.98
CA ALA A 434 8.16 4.86 -18.67
C ALA A 434 9.19 3.83 -19.17
N MET A 435 8.89 2.53 -18.96
CA MET A 435 9.75 1.44 -19.45
C MET A 435 9.85 1.42 -20.98
N VAL A 436 8.74 1.58 -21.69
CA VAL A 436 8.73 1.62 -23.16
C VAL A 436 9.56 2.80 -23.69
N ARG A 437 9.42 3.98 -23.08
CA ARG A 437 10.22 5.17 -23.45
C ARG A 437 11.73 4.93 -23.34
N THR A 438 12.18 4.19 -22.33
CA THR A 438 13.60 3.90 -22.07
C THR A 438 14.09 2.68 -22.86
N ALA A 439 13.28 1.63 -23.01
CA ALA A 439 13.60 0.47 -23.85
C ALA A 439 13.82 0.87 -25.32
N ALA A 440 13.07 1.85 -25.80
CA ALA A 440 13.27 2.42 -27.14
C ALA A 440 14.67 3.05 -27.30
N TYR A 441 15.13 3.78 -26.30
CA TYR A 441 16.48 4.33 -26.27
C TYR A 441 17.54 3.23 -26.35
N PHE A 442 17.48 2.21 -25.51
CA PHE A 442 18.44 1.11 -25.54
C PHE A 442 18.48 0.35 -26.88
N LYS A 443 17.39 0.37 -27.64
CA LYS A 443 17.29 -0.20 -28.99
C LYS A 443 17.69 0.76 -30.10
N GLY A 444 18.09 2.00 -29.77
CA GLY A 444 18.43 3.04 -30.77
C GLY A 444 17.19 3.50 -31.57
N ALA A 445 16.00 3.35 -31.05
CA ALA A 445 14.74 3.68 -31.72
C ALA A 445 13.99 4.85 -31.06
N GLU A 446 14.61 5.60 -30.16
CA GLU A 446 13.95 6.62 -29.32
C GLU A 446 13.26 7.73 -30.13
N ASP A 447 13.79 8.12 -31.28
CA ASP A 447 13.22 9.14 -32.14
C ASP A 447 12.02 8.66 -32.98
N THR A 448 11.77 7.35 -32.98
CA THR A 448 10.70 6.72 -33.77
C THR A 448 9.46 6.41 -33.00
N LEU A 449 9.51 6.40 -31.65
CA LEU A 449 8.40 6.04 -30.79
C LEU A 449 7.77 7.27 -30.12
N PRO A 450 6.42 7.27 -29.95
CA PRO A 450 5.73 8.36 -29.26
C PRO A 450 6.13 8.38 -27.77
N LEU A 451 6.14 9.59 -27.18
CA LEU A 451 6.29 9.75 -25.73
C LEU A 451 4.99 9.37 -24.99
N ASP A 452 3.84 9.62 -25.61
CA ASP A 452 2.53 9.40 -24.99
C ASP A 452 1.86 8.14 -25.52
N TRP A 453 1.64 7.17 -24.62
CA TRP A 453 1.00 5.89 -24.94
C TRP A 453 -0.43 5.87 -24.39
N GLN A 454 -1.33 6.63 -25.04
CA GLN A 454 -2.72 6.82 -24.62
C GLN A 454 -3.48 5.50 -24.40
N GLN A 455 -3.18 4.48 -25.19
CA GLN A 455 -3.80 3.14 -25.07
C GLN A 455 -3.47 2.42 -23.75
N LEU A 456 -2.36 2.78 -23.07
CA LEU A 456 -1.98 2.22 -21.78
C LEU A 456 -2.56 3.01 -20.59
N ARG A 457 -3.03 4.26 -20.82
CA ARG A 457 -3.50 5.19 -19.79
C ARG A 457 -4.97 4.94 -19.41
N GLY A 458 -5.36 5.38 -18.21
CA GLY A 458 -6.75 5.48 -17.74
C GLY A 458 -7.01 4.72 -16.45
N VAL A 459 -8.11 5.11 -15.78
CA VAL A 459 -8.45 4.66 -14.43
C VAL A 459 -9.48 3.52 -14.39
N SER A 460 -9.98 3.05 -15.53
CA SER A 460 -10.95 1.95 -15.55
C SER A 460 -10.28 0.61 -15.33
N GLN A 461 -10.86 -0.23 -14.46
CA GLN A 461 -10.41 -1.59 -14.22
C GLN A 461 -10.39 -2.41 -15.52
N GLY A 462 -9.33 -3.18 -15.74
CA GLY A 462 -9.20 -4.07 -16.89
C GLY A 462 -7.75 -4.22 -17.38
N VAL A 463 -7.60 -4.97 -18.46
CA VAL A 463 -6.32 -5.15 -19.17
C VAL A 463 -6.26 -4.22 -20.37
N LYS A 464 -5.16 -3.53 -20.54
CA LYS A 464 -4.87 -2.66 -21.69
C LYS A 464 -3.57 -3.13 -22.32
N THR A 465 -3.45 -3.00 -23.62
CA THR A 465 -2.29 -3.50 -24.37
C THR A 465 -1.77 -2.47 -25.35
N ALA A 466 -0.48 -2.56 -25.67
CA ALA A 466 0.14 -1.78 -26.73
C ALA A 466 1.19 -2.63 -27.45
N ILE A 467 1.31 -2.46 -28.76
CA ILE A 467 2.39 -3.06 -29.55
C ILE A 467 3.53 -2.05 -29.61
N VAL A 468 4.70 -2.43 -29.10
CA VAL A 468 5.91 -1.60 -29.07
C VAL A 468 6.85 -2.08 -30.20
N PRO A 469 7.08 -1.26 -31.23
CA PRO A 469 7.98 -1.63 -32.33
C PRO A 469 9.38 -2.02 -31.83
N GLY A 470 9.88 -3.16 -32.30
CA GLY A 470 11.20 -3.68 -31.92
C GLY A 470 11.31 -4.31 -30.53
N VAL A 471 10.23 -4.28 -29.71
CA VAL A 471 10.18 -4.86 -28.37
C VAL A 471 9.15 -6.02 -28.33
N GLY A 472 7.91 -5.75 -28.69
CA GLY A 472 6.80 -6.71 -28.63
C GLY A 472 5.51 -6.12 -28.06
N THR A 473 4.55 -6.96 -27.69
CA THR A 473 3.30 -6.53 -27.08
C THR A 473 3.47 -6.43 -25.57
N VAL A 474 3.06 -5.30 -24.99
CA VAL A 474 3.06 -5.07 -23.55
C VAL A 474 1.64 -4.97 -23.02
N ALA A 475 1.42 -5.32 -21.74
CA ALA A 475 0.11 -5.25 -21.09
C ALA A 475 0.16 -4.47 -19.77
N VAL A 476 -0.98 -3.90 -19.40
CA VAL A 476 -1.22 -3.20 -18.13
C VAL A 476 -2.49 -3.75 -17.50
N CYS A 477 -2.37 -4.37 -16.34
CA CYS A 477 -3.48 -4.81 -15.49
C CYS A 477 -3.80 -3.71 -14.47
N ASN A 478 -4.93 -3.02 -14.67
CA ASN A 478 -5.44 -2.01 -13.75
C ASN A 478 -6.41 -2.66 -12.75
N GLY A 479 -5.94 -2.88 -11.53
CA GLY A 479 -6.62 -3.62 -10.47
C GLY A 479 -6.22 -5.11 -10.44
N ILE A 480 -6.10 -5.68 -9.22
CA ILE A 480 -5.69 -7.08 -9.03
C ILE A 480 -6.65 -8.06 -9.69
N ALA A 481 -7.94 -7.77 -9.72
CA ALA A 481 -8.94 -8.58 -10.40
C ALA A 481 -8.68 -8.69 -11.93
N ALA A 482 -8.08 -7.67 -12.54
CA ALA A 482 -7.70 -7.73 -13.96
C ALA A 482 -6.53 -8.69 -14.18
N ALA A 483 -5.54 -8.68 -13.28
CA ALA A 483 -4.42 -9.61 -13.32
C ALA A 483 -4.90 -11.07 -13.10
N GLN A 484 -5.80 -11.29 -12.14
CA GLN A 484 -6.38 -12.63 -11.91
C GLN A 484 -7.03 -13.17 -13.18
N ARG A 485 -7.90 -12.39 -13.83
CA ARG A 485 -8.55 -12.81 -15.09
C ARG A 485 -7.55 -13.06 -16.22
N MET A 486 -6.52 -12.25 -16.36
CA MET A 486 -5.48 -12.47 -17.38
C MET A 486 -4.76 -13.80 -17.15
N LEU A 487 -4.56 -14.20 -15.89
CA LEU A 487 -3.83 -15.42 -15.50
C LEU A 487 -4.72 -16.69 -15.47
N GLU A 488 -6.03 -16.59 -15.76
CA GLU A 488 -6.93 -17.77 -15.87
C GLU A 488 -6.59 -18.68 -17.05
N THR A 489 -5.98 -18.12 -18.10
CA THR A 489 -5.49 -18.88 -19.26
C THR A 489 -3.97 -18.79 -19.33
N ASP A 490 -3.33 -19.60 -20.19
CA ASP A 490 -1.87 -19.53 -20.42
C ASP A 490 -1.49 -18.67 -21.64
N ASP A 491 -2.44 -18.02 -22.28
CA ASP A 491 -2.22 -17.22 -23.50
C ASP A 491 -1.25 -16.05 -23.25
N TRP A 492 -1.31 -15.45 -22.05
CA TRP A 492 -0.43 -14.34 -21.66
C TRP A 492 1.06 -14.64 -21.82
N LYS A 493 1.49 -15.92 -21.72
CA LYS A 493 2.89 -16.32 -21.87
C LYS A 493 3.44 -16.08 -23.27
N ASN A 494 2.58 -16.14 -24.27
CA ASN A 494 2.93 -15.96 -25.68
C ASN A 494 2.53 -14.60 -26.22
N ASP A 495 1.55 -13.95 -25.59
CA ASP A 495 0.96 -12.70 -26.07
C ASP A 495 1.79 -11.47 -25.67
N TYR A 496 2.52 -11.54 -24.54
CA TYR A 496 3.18 -10.37 -23.97
C TYR A 496 4.68 -10.61 -23.75
N VAL A 497 5.44 -9.50 -23.75
CA VAL A 497 6.85 -9.48 -23.36
C VAL A 497 7.06 -8.83 -22.00
N ALA A 498 6.18 -7.91 -21.61
CA ALA A 498 6.17 -7.26 -20.31
C ALA A 498 4.75 -6.97 -19.86
N VAL A 499 4.49 -7.07 -18.55
CA VAL A 499 3.18 -6.80 -17.93
C VAL A 499 3.36 -5.95 -16.68
N GLU A 500 2.71 -4.78 -16.67
CA GLU A 500 2.53 -4.00 -15.45
C GLU A 500 1.28 -4.49 -14.72
N VAL A 501 1.38 -4.71 -13.40
CA VAL A 501 0.23 -4.99 -12.55
C VAL A 501 0.16 -3.98 -11.41
N MET A 502 -0.91 -3.20 -11.35
CA MET A 502 -1.28 -2.36 -10.21
C MET A 502 -2.46 -2.97 -9.46
N ALA A 503 -2.25 -3.35 -8.20
CA ALA A 503 -3.28 -3.99 -7.39
C ALA A 503 -4.51 -3.09 -7.15
N CYS A 504 -4.31 -1.78 -7.07
CA CYS A 504 -5.38 -0.80 -6.89
C CYS A 504 -5.88 -0.27 -8.24
N VAL A 505 -7.19 -0.07 -8.37
CA VAL A 505 -7.79 0.57 -9.55
C VAL A 505 -7.34 2.03 -9.64
N GLY A 506 -6.84 2.44 -10.81
CA GLY A 506 -6.23 3.76 -11.01
C GLY A 506 -4.75 3.83 -10.61
N GLY A 507 -4.14 2.71 -10.23
CA GLY A 507 -2.76 2.66 -9.74
C GLY A 507 -2.62 3.23 -8.33
N CYS A 508 -1.49 3.85 -8.04
CA CYS A 508 -1.20 4.46 -6.73
C CYS A 508 -2.16 5.61 -6.38
N LEU A 509 -2.78 6.28 -7.38
CA LEU A 509 -3.79 7.33 -7.18
C LEU A 509 -5.06 6.83 -6.49
N GLY A 510 -5.39 5.53 -6.62
CA GLY A 510 -6.45 4.85 -5.89
C GLY A 510 -5.93 3.99 -4.74
N GLY A 511 -4.71 4.24 -4.29
CA GLY A 511 -4.03 3.46 -3.25
C GLY A 511 -4.71 3.52 -1.88
N GLY A 512 -4.63 2.42 -1.12
CA GLY A 512 -5.26 2.30 0.20
C GLY A 512 -4.81 3.31 1.25
N GLY A 513 -3.73 4.05 1.02
CA GLY A 513 -3.21 5.11 1.90
C GLY A 513 -3.56 6.54 1.46
N GLU A 514 -4.21 6.73 0.31
CA GLU A 514 -4.63 8.02 -0.20
C GLU A 514 -5.87 8.58 0.51
N PRO A 515 -6.19 9.87 0.33
CA PRO A 515 -7.47 10.43 0.77
C PRO A 515 -8.63 9.59 0.28
N LYS A 516 -9.61 9.35 1.16
CA LYS A 516 -10.69 8.38 0.95
C LYS A 516 -11.56 8.72 -0.27
N SER A 517 -11.28 8.07 -1.41
CA SER A 517 -12.14 8.13 -2.60
C SER A 517 -11.93 6.91 -3.50
N MET A 518 -13.03 6.32 -3.96
CA MET A 518 -13.10 5.35 -5.07
C MET A 518 -13.90 5.94 -6.26
N ASP A 519 -14.24 7.22 -6.20
CA ASP A 519 -14.98 7.90 -7.26
C ASP A 519 -14.11 7.98 -8.53
N PRO A 520 -14.55 7.38 -9.65
CA PRO A 520 -13.80 7.44 -10.91
C PRO A 520 -13.48 8.86 -11.40
N ASP A 521 -14.33 9.85 -11.09
CA ASP A 521 -14.08 11.22 -11.50
C ASP A 521 -13.00 11.90 -10.66
N VAL A 522 -12.87 11.53 -9.39
CA VAL A 522 -11.73 11.94 -8.54
C VAL A 522 -10.43 11.32 -9.07
N LEU A 523 -10.43 10.01 -9.35
CA LEU A 523 -9.27 9.32 -9.90
C LEU A 523 -8.83 9.90 -11.26
N LYS A 524 -9.76 10.26 -12.13
CA LYS A 524 -9.45 10.92 -13.42
C LYS A 524 -8.77 12.27 -13.20
N LYS A 525 -9.22 13.09 -12.25
CA LYS A 525 -8.61 14.38 -11.95
C LYS A 525 -7.19 14.22 -11.40
N ARG A 526 -6.98 13.26 -10.50
CA ARG A 526 -5.64 12.92 -9.98
C ARG A 526 -4.73 12.44 -11.12
N ALA A 527 -5.23 11.56 -12.01
CA ALA A 527 -4.47 11.06 -13.16
C ALA A 527 -4.12 12.18 -14.15
N GLN A 528 -5.06 13.08 -14.45
CA GLN A 528 -4.81 14.21 -15.32
C GLN A 528 -3.67 15.09 -14.78
N ALA A 529 -3.68 15.39 -13.49
CA ALA A 529 -2.63 16.21 -12.86
C ALA A 529 -1.24 15.55 -12.97
N ILE A 530 -1.14 14.22 -12.82
CA ILE A 530 0.13 13.49 -13.01
C ILE A 530 0.63 13.61 -14.45
N TYR A 531 -0.25 13.40 -15.45
CA TYR A 531 0.12 13.48 -16.84
C TYR A 531 0.44 14.92 -17.28
N ASP A 532 -0.22 15.91 -16.67
CA ASP A 532 0.11 17.33 -16.92
C ASP A 532 1.51 17.69 -16.42
N ILE A 533 1.94 17.15 -15.26
CA ILE A 533 3.31 17.33 -14.77
C ILE A 533 4.32 16.69 -15.75
N ASP A 534 4.07 15.45 -16.20
CA ASP A 534 4.92 14.79 -17.19
C ASP A 534 5.01 15.59 -18.49
N ALA A 535 3.86 16.05 -19.02
CA ALA A 535 3.81 16.77 -20.29
C ALA A 535 4.62 18.09 -20.26
N HIS A 536 4.74 18.73 -19.09
CA HIS A 536 5.48 19.98 -18.91
C HIS A 536 6.90 19.76 -18.36
N ALA A 537 7.29 18.50 -18.09
CA ALA A 537 8.63 18.20 -17.57
C ALA A 537 9.70 18.46 -18.65
N PRO A 538 10.85 19.06 -18.28
CA PRO A 538 11.94 19.34 -19.22
C PRO A 538 12.61 18.06 -19.75
N ARG A 539 12.52 16.97 -18.98
CA ARG A 539 12.98 15.62 -19.33
C ARG A 539 11.83 14.65 -19.10
N ARG A 540 11.57 13.79 -20.07
CA ARG A 540 10.40 12.90 -20.04
C ARG A 540 10.77 11.42 -20.14
N ARG A 541 12.05 11.09 -20.12
CA ARG A 541 12.57 9.72 -20.19
C ARG A 541 13.53 9.48 -19.01
N SER A 542 13.48 8.32 -18.39
CA SER A 542 14.25 8.03 -17.18
C SER A 542 15.76 8.07 -17.41
N HIS A 543 16.25 7.63 -18.58
CA HIS A 543 17.67 7.70 -18.94
C HIS A 543 18.19 9.13 -19.15
N GLU A 544 17.29 10.13 -19.25
CA GLU A 544 17.69 11.56 -19.35
C GLU A 544 18.00 12.18 -17.97
N ASN A 545 17.79 11.46 -16.86
CA ASN A 545 18.07 11.96 -15.51
C ASN A 545 19.60 12.03 -15.27
N PRO A 546 20.20 13.23 -15.15
CA PRO A 546 21.65 13.37 -15.02
C PRO A 546 22.20 12.84 -13.70
N ASP A 547 21.40 12.90 -12.62
CA ASP A 547 21.81 12.40 -11.31
C ASP A 547 21.80 10.87 -11.27
N VAL A 548 20.87 10.22 -11.99
CA VAL A 548 20.87 8.76 -12.19
C VAL A 548 22.07 8.32 -13.01
N GLN A 549 22.38 9.02 -14.11
CA GLN A 549 23.59 8.73 -14.91
C GLN A 549 24.84 8.85 -14.05
N LYS A 550 24.96 9.93 -13.28
CA LYS A 550 26.09 10.15 -12.39
C LYS A 550 26.20 9.08 -11.29
N LEU A 551 25.06 8.60 -10.78
CA LEU A 551 25.04 7.51 -9.78
C LEU A 551 25.63 6.22 -10.38
N TYR A 552 25.31 5.87 -11.62
CA TYR A 552 25.91 4.74 -12.32
C TYR A 552 27.41 4.90 -12.54
N GLU A 553 27.85 6.08 -12.98
CA GLU A 553 29.27 6.36 -13.19
C GLU A 553 30.10 6.28 -11.91
N THR A 554 29.54 6.72 -10.77
CA THR A 554 30.33 6.91 -9.55
C THR A 554 30.16 5.81 -8.51
N GLU A 555 29.04 5.07 -8.53
CA GLU A 555 28.71 4.11 -7.46
C GLU A 555 28.26 2.74 -7.95
N LEU A 556 27.42 2.67 -8.98
CA LEU A 556 26.73 1.43 -9.36
C LEU A 556 27.38 0.72 -10.56
N ALA A 557 28.34 1.34 -11.23
CA ALA A 557 29.08 0.77 -12.38
C ALA A 557 28.19 0.39 -13.60
N GLY A 558 26.91 0.80 -13.62
CA GLY A 558 25.96 0.55 -14.72
C GLY A 558 24.72 -0.22 -14.27
N PRO A 559 23.64 -0.19 -15.09
CA PRO A 559 22.43 -0.97 -14.81
C PRO A 559 22.72 -2.48 -14.76
N ASN A 560 22.06 -3.19 -13.83
CA ASN A 560 22.22 -4.62 -13.60
C ASN A 560 23.67 -5.09 -13.34
N SER A 561 24.57 -4.17 -12.94
CA SER A 561 25.91 -4.54 -12.49
C SER A 561 25.85 -5.30 -11.15
N GLU A 562 26.95 -5.97 -10.75
CA GLU A 562 27.04 -6.66 -9.46
C GLU A 562 26.74 -5.68 -8.30
N THR A 563 27.27 -4.45 -8.36
CA THR A 563 27.03 -3.42 -7.35
C THR A 563 25.57 -2.95 -7.34
N ALA A 564 24.93 -2.80 -8.50
CA ALA A 564 23.53 -2.48 -8.60
C ALA A 564 22.68 -3.63 -8.02
N HIS A 565 22.99 -4.88 -8.33
CA HIS A 565 22.29 -6.04 -7.77
C HIS A 565 22.38 -6.11 -6.24
N ASP A 566 23.54 -5.90 -5.64
CA ASP A 566 23.71 -5.91 -4.18
C ASP A 566 22.85 -4.85 -3.46
N LEU A 567 22.57 -3.71 -4.12
CA LEU A 567 21.91 -2.58 -3.49
C LEU A 567 20.44 -2.44 -3.90
N LEU A 568 20.14 -2.68 -5.19
CA LEU A 568 18.89 -2.31 -5.82
C LEU A 568 18.00 -3.51 -6.16
N HIS A 569 18.50 -4.75 -6.04
CA HIS A 569 17.71 -5.94 -6.36
C HIS A 569 17.40 -6.79 -5.14
N THR A 570 16.46 -7.71 -5.31
CA THR A 570 16.01 -8.64 -4.27
C THR A 570 15.51 -9.93 -4.91
N HIS A 571 15.22 -10.91 -4.06
CA HIS A 571 14.60 -12.17 -4.47
C HIS A 571 13.29 -12.37 -3.73
N TYR A 572 12.31 -12.90 -4.42
CA TYR A 572 10.99 -13.21 -3.87
C TYR A 572 10.84 -14.73 -3.67
N ALA A 573 10.01 -15.11 -2.71
CA ALA A 573 9.69 -16.52 -2.42
C ALA A 573 8.22 -16.63 -2.00
N GLY A 574 7.60 -17.77 -2.28
CA GLY A 574 6.24 -18.03 -1.81
C GLY A 574 6.14 -17.84 -0.28
N ARG A 575 5.14 -17.10 0.21
CA ARG A 575 5.05 -16.71 1.64
C ARG A 575 4.99 -17.88 2.61
N GLN A 576 4.54 -19.04 2.14
CA GLN A 576 4.44 -20.28 2.91
C GLN A 576 5.57 -21.28 2.60
N SER A 577 6.56 -20.91 1.78
CA SER A 577 7.66 -21.81 1.44
C SER A 577 8.71 -21.86 2.58
N VAL A 578 9.37 -23.00 2.67
CA VAL A 578 10.50 -23.20 3.59
C VAL A 578 11.60 -22.16 3.34
N ARG A 579 11.82 -21.81 2.06
CA ARG A 579 12.73 -20.75 1.64
C ARG A 579 12.33 -19.37 2.22
N SER A 580 11.04 -19.02 2.18
CA SER A 580 10.55 -17.75 2.76
C SER A 580 10.80 -17.69 4.27
N LEU A 581 10.58 -18.78 4.99
CA LEU A 581 10.89 -18.87 6.43
C LEU A 581 12.38 -18.68 6.70
N LEU A 582 13.24 -19.32 5.91
CA LEU A 582 14.68 -19.14 6.02
C LEU A 582 15.11 -17.70 5.77
N MET A 583 14.61 -17.09 4.70
CA MET A 583 14.92 -15.69 4.37
C MET A 583 14.49 -14.73 5.49
N ARG A 584 13.29 -14.91 6.04
CA ARG A 584 12.79 -14.13 7.18
C ARG A 584 13.68 -14.29 8.41
N PHE A 585 14.08 -15.52 8.73
CA PHE A 585 15.00 -15.79 9.84
C PHE A 585 16.35 -15.11 9.63
N LEU A 586 16.97 -15.28 8.46
CA LEU A 586 18.27 -14.69 8.16
C LEU A 586 18.23 -13.15 8.21
N ASP A 587 17.13 -12.55 7.78
CA ASP A 587 16.92 -11.11 7.90
C ASP A 587 16.81 -10.66 9.36
N CYS A 588 16.10 -11.41 10.22
CA CYS A 588 16.07 -11.15 11.66
C CYS A 588 17.47 -11.25 12.29
N VAL A 589 18.27 -12.25 11.87
CA VAL A 589 19.67 -12.39 12.31
C VAL A 589 20.49 -11.19 11.85
N ASP A 590 20.35 -10.77 10.61
CA ASP A 590 21.07 -9.62 10.06
C ASP A 590 20.74 -8.31 10.78
N ARG A 591 19.48 -8.11 11.18
CA ARG A 591 19.00 -6.93 11.93
C ARG A 591 19.21 -7.03 13.45
N ARG A 592 19.59 -8.16 13.98
CA ARG A 592 19.62 -8.44 15.43
C ARG A 592 18.25 -8.41 16.11
N ASP A 593 17.21 -8.69 15.38
CA ASP A 593 15.84 -8.70 15.87
C ASP A 593 15.50 -10.09 16.43
N GLY A 594 15.90 -10.34 17.66
CA GLY A 594 15.65 -11.61 18.34
C GLY A 594 14.17 -11.89 18.55
N THR A 595 13.39 -10.87 18.87
CA THR A 595 11.95 -11.01 19.08
C THR A 595 11.23 -11.43 17.80
N ALA A 596 11.51 -10.78 16.66
CA ALA A 596 10.95 -11.18 15.38
C ALA A 596 11.42 -12.59 14.96
N ALA A 597 12.67 -12.96 15.25
CA ALA A 597 13.17 -14.30 14.98
C ALA A 597 12.45 -15.37 15.82
N ALA A 598 12.23 -15.11 17.11
CA ALA A 598 11.53 -16.06 17.99
C ALA A 598 10.13 -16.45 17.49
N HIS A 599 9.40 -15.50 16.90
CA HIS A 599 8.08 -15.76 16.33
C HIS A 599 8.09 -16.69 15.09
N LEU A 600 9.27 -16.98 14.51
CA LEU A 600 9.40 -17.91 13.40
C LEU A 600 9.66 -19.36 13.86
N PHE A 601 9.87 -19.58 15.16
CA PHE A 601 10.19 -20.87 15.72
C PHE A 601 9.06 -21.43 16.57
N HIS A 602 8.93 -22.77 16.53
CA HIS A 602 8.14 -23.48 17.53
C HIS A 602 8.75 -23.28 18.94
N PRO A 603 7.95 -23.23 20.03
CA PRO A 603 8.48 -23.06 21.38
C PRO A 603 9.60 -24.03 21.76
N GLU A 604 9.58 -25.26 21.23
CA GLU A 604 10.57 -26.32 21.45
C GLU A 604 11.58 -26.44 20.31
N ALA A 605 11.70 -25.45 19.45
CA ALA A 605 12.58 -25.52 18.28
C ALA A 605 14.06 -25.67 18.65
N ILE A 606 14.81 -26.27 17.74
CA ILE A 606 16.27 -26.40 17.86
C ILE A 606 16.95 -25.67 16.71
N TRP A 607 17.85 -24.75 17.04
CA TRP A 607 18.74 -24.13 16.09
C TRP A 607 20.14 -24.71 16.29
N SER A 608 20.54 -25.60 15.38
CA SER A 608 21.92 -26.16 15.36
C SER A 608 22.84 -25.16 14.68
N THR A 609 23.69 -24.50 15.47
CA THR A 609 24.69 -23.58 14.94
C THR A 609 25.93 -24.37 14.54
N ALA A 610 26.55 -24.05 13.40
CA ALA A 610 27.83 -24.65 12.99
C ALA A 610 29.03 -24.06 13.74
N SER A 611 28.80 -23.36 14.84
CA SER A 611 29.80 -22.65 15.63
C SER A 611 30.05 -23.32 16.99
N ALA A 612 31.00 -22.77 17.76
CA ALA A 612 31.31 -23.22 19.13
C ALA A 612 30.13 -23.13 20.13
N PHE A 613 28.99 -22.54 19.72
CA PHE A 613 27.82 -22.36 20.59
C PHE A 613 26.93 -23.61 20.68
N GLY A 614 27.06 -24.58 19.75
CA GLY A 614 26.27 -25.80 19.76
C GLY A 614 24.81 -25.57 19.38
N ASP A 615 23.90 -26.42 19.88
CA ASP A 615 22.47 -26.34 19.64
C ASP A 615 21.80 -25.41 20.64
N ILE A 616 20.93 -24.51 20.15
CA ILE A 616 20.11 -23.58 20.94
C ILE A 616 18.70 -24.12 20.93
N GLN A 617 18.12 -24.34 22.11
CA GLN A 617 16.79 -24.94 22.26
C GLN A 617 15.78 -23.91 22.77
N GLY A 618 14.61 -23.87 22.11
CA GLY A 618 13.51 -23.00 22.46
C GLY A 618 13.55 -21.62 21.79
N ALA A 619 12.38 -21.12 21.40
CA ALA A 619 12.24 -19.84 20.72
C ALA A 619 12.79 -18.67 21.55
N LEU A 620 12.59 -18.69 22.87
CA LEU A 620 13.07 -17.65 23.79
C LEU A 620 14.61 -17.65 23.92
N ASP A 621 15.24 -18.83 23.90
CA ASP A 621 16.70 -18.94 23.96
C ASP A 621 17.33 -18.50 22.63
N ILE A 622 16.66 -18.76 21.49
CA ILE A 622 17.03 -18.26 20.19
C ILE A 622 16.95 -16.72 20.16
N GLU A 623 15.88 -16.14 20.72
CA GLU A 623 15.74 -14.68 20.87
C GLU A 623 16.90 -14.11 21.68
N ALA A 624 17.16 -14.65 22.85
CA ALA A 624 18.20 -14.20 23.74
C ALA A 624 19.60 -14.31 23.08
N PHE A 625 19.87 -15.40 22.36
CA PHE A 625 21.12 -15.61 21.64
C PHE A 625 21.34 -14.56 20.55
N ILE A 626 20.34 -14.32 19.68
CA ILE A 626 20.43 -13.33 18.60
C ILE A 626 20.69 -11.94 19.18
N ARG A 627 20.04 -11.60 20.29
CA ARG A 627 20.13 -10.28 20.92
C ARG A 627 21.49 -10.07 21.62
N THR A 628 22.04 -11.09 22.28
CA THR A 628 23.15 -10.93 23.23
C THR A 628 24.47 -11.55 22.80
N GLN A 629 24.43 -12.68 22.10
CA GLN A 629 25.64 -13.48 21.84
C GLN A 629 26.23 -13.28 20.44
N LEU A 630 25.41 -12.84 19.47
CA LEU A 630 25.95 -12.51 18.17
C LEU A 630 26.80 -11.22 18.27
N PRO A 631 28.06 -11.23 17.80
CA PRO A 631 28.90 -10.05 17.88
C PRO A 631 28.28 -8.87 17.18
N PRO A 632 28.42 -7.63 17.71
CA PRO A 632 27.93 -6.45 17.03
C PRO A 632 28.55 -6.38 15.63
N ARG A 633 27.71 -6.32 14.59
CA ARG A 633 28.22 -6.10 13.23
C ARG A 633 28.74 -4.67 13.13
N LYS A 634 29.95 -4.52 12.59
CA LYS A 634 30.47 -3.21 12.19
C LYS A 634 29.71 -2.83 10.93
N TYR A 635 28.76 -1.90 11.05
CA TYR A 635 28.13 -1.27 9.92
C TYR A 635 29.20 -0.51 9.14
N GLY A 636 29.48 -0.95 7.94
CA GLY A 636 30.46 -0.33 7.04
C GLY A 636 29.86 -0.15 5.64
N PRO A 637 30.48 0.66 4.77
CA PRO A 637 29.98 0.91 3.42
C PRO A 637 29.85 -0.34 2.54
N ARG A 638 30.27 -1.50 3.03
CA ARG A 638 30.17 -2.81 2.39
C ARG A 638 29.34 -3.80 3.20
N TYR A 639 28.32 -3.36 3.94
CA TYR A 639 27.45 -4.29 4.66
C TYR A 639 26.71 -5.18 3.65
N LYS A 640 27.15 -6.44 3.57
CA LYS A 640 26.49 -7.48 2.79
C LYS A 640 25.53 -8.24 3.71
N ARG A 641 24.31 -8.47 3.22
CA ARG A 641 23.32 -9.33 3.88
C ARG A 641 23.47 -10.77 3.42
N HIS A 642 22.86 -11.69 4.16
CA HIS A 642 22.62 -13.03 3.65
C HIS A 642 21.78 -12.94 2.38
N ARG A 643 22.15 -13.67 1.35
CA ARG A 643 21.38 -13.74 0.08
C ARG A 643 21.27 -15.19 -0.38
N MET A 644 20.17 -15.50 -1.03
CA MET A 644 20.01 -16.81 -1.66
C MET A 644 20.92 -16.92 -2.88
N ALA A 645 21.51 -18.11 -3.07
CA ALA A 645 22.42 -18.36 -4.17
C ALA A 645 21.67 -18.54 -5.52
N THR A 646 20.44 -19.07 -5.45
CA THR A 646 19.59 -19.32 -6.62
C THR A 646 18.17 -18.85 -6.37
N PRO A 647 17.36 -18.60 -7.39
CA PRO A 647 15.93 -18.27 -7.24
C PRO A 647 15.03 -19.47 -6.97
N ALA A 648 15.50 -20.70 -7.04
CA ALA A 648 14.67 -21.89 -6.86
C ALA A 648 14.19 -22.07 -5.40
N ASP A 649 12.90 -22.39 -5.21
CA ASP A 649 12.29 -22.47 -3.87
C ASP A 649 12.78 -23.63 -3.01
N ASP A 650 13.27 -24.70 -3.62
CA ASP A 650 13.81 -25.90 -2.97
C ASP A 650 15.31 -25.81 -2.69
N ASP A 651 16.01 -24.81 -3.25
CA ASP A 651 17.43 -24.59 -2.98
C ASP A 651 17.62 -23.61 -1.82
N LEU A 652 18.02 -24.15 -0.68
CA LEU A 652 18.27 -23.39 0.53
C LEU A 652 19.75 -22.97 0.67
N THR A 653 20.48 -22.84 -0.43
CA THR A 653 21.85 -22.34 -0.46
C THR A 653 21.89 -20.83 -0.29
N VAL A 654 22.62 -20.36 0.70
CA VAL A 654 22.74 -18.96 1.10
C VAL A 654 24.19 -18.51 0.97
N ILE A 655 24.41 -17.32 0.47
CA ILE A 655 25.70 -16.64 0.52
C ILE A 655 25.71 -15.74 1.74
N THR A 656 26.64 -15.99 2.65
CA THR A 656 26.79 -15.20 3.88
C THR A 656 27.32 -13.80 3.55
N PRO A 657 27.23 -12.85 4.49
CA PRO A 657 27.82 -11.52 4.30
C PRO A 657 29.32 -11.53 4.00
N ASP A 658 30.03 -12.56 4.45
CA ASP A 658 31.47 -12.72 4.20
C ASP A 658 31.78 -13.39 2.84
N GLY A 659 30.73 -13.76 2.09
CA GLY A 659 30.85 -14.37 0.76
C GLY A 659 30.95 -15.89 0.74
N GLU A 660 30.82 -16.56 1.89
CA GLU A 660 30.81 -18.02 1.96
C GLU A 660 29.45 -18.58 1.53
N ALA A 661 29.45 -19.64 0.75
CA ALA A 661 28.23 -20.39 0.45
C ALA A 661 27.99 -21.45 1.53
N CYS A 662 26.77 -21.56 2.01
CA CYS A 662 26.34 -22.61 2.93
C CYS A 662 24.90 -23.04 2.63
N ARG A 663 24.59 -24.29 2.93
CA ARG A 663 23.22 -24.81 2.78
C ARG A 663 22.53 -24.83 4.14
N PHE A 664 21.22 -24.52 4.13
CA PHE A 664 20.39 -24.68 5.31
C PHE A 664 19.42 -25.84 5.11
N ARG A 665 19.15 -26.55 6.20
CA ARG A 665 18.08 -27.54 6.27
C ARG A 665 17.10 -27.12 7.36
N LEU A 666 15.84 -27.03 6.99
CA LEU A 666 14.76 -26.67 7.88
C LEU A 666 13.74 -27.82 7.96
N ASP A 667 13.38 -28.19 9.19
CA ASP A 667 12.18 -28.95 9.46
C ASP A 667 11.10 -27.97 9.91
N VAL A 668 9.95 -27.97 9.25
CA VAL A 668 8.86 -27.03 9.47
C VAL A 668 7.64 -27.78 9.98
N CYS A 669 6.96 -27.22 10.97
CA CYS A 669 5.62 -27.70 11.36
C CYS A 669 4.59 -27.04 10.47
N GLU A 670 3.75 -27.82 9.82
CA GLU A 670 2.64 -27.33 8.98
C GLU A 670 1.37 -27.06 9.78
N LEU A 671 1.21 -27.69 10.95
CA LEU A 671 0.03 -27.55 11.81
C LEU A 671 0.47 -27.28 13.25
N ASP A 672 -0.21 -26.37 13.95
CA ASP A 672 -0.11 -26.24 15.40
C ASP A 672 -1.00 -27.29 16.11
N GLU A 673 -0.93 -27.32 17.46
CA GLU A 673 -1.69 -28.30 18.30
C GLU A 673 -3.21 -28.14 18.14
N ASP A 674 -3.69 -26.98 17.67
CA ASP A 674 -5.09 -26.69 17.40
C ASP A 674 -5.49 -26.99 15.94
N GLY A 675 -4.58 -27.52 15.13
CA GLY A 675 -4.82 -27.86 13.72
C GLY A 675 -4.72 -26.67 12.78
N HIS A 676 -4.16 -25.52 13.21
CA HIS A 676 -3.95 -24.35 12.37
C HIS A 676 -2.64 -24.48 11.59
N ALA A 677 -2.68 -24.15 10.30
CA ALA A 677 -1.50 -24.13 9.47
C ALA A 677 -0.59 -22.95 9.89
N ARG A 678 0.48 -23.25 10.61
CA ARG A 678 1.57 -22.33 10.92
C ARG A 678 2.86 -22.89 10.40
N ASN A 679 3.43 -22.25 9.39
CA ASN A 679 4.79 -22.55 8.97
C ASN A 679 5.76 -21.94 9.97
N VAL A 680 6.14 -22.73 11.00
CA VAL A 680 7.16 -22.35 11.97
C VAL A 680 8.32 -23.32 11.91
N ILE A 681 9.50 -22.82 12.13
CA ILE A 681 10.73 -23.60 12.09
C ILE A 681 10.80 -24.48 13.35
N ARG A 682 10.82 -25.79 13.18
CA ARG A 682 11.04 -26.76 14.27
C ARG A 682 12.52 -27.09 14.45
N ARG A 683 13.26 -27.15 13.34
CA ARG A 683 14.70 -27.36 13.37
C ARG A 683 15.38 -26.62 12.22
N LEU A 684 16.44 -25.92 12.53
CA LEU A 684 17.29 -25.21 11.56
C LEU A 684 18.72 -25.74 11.71
N VAL A 685 19.30 -26.23 10.63
CA VAL A 685 20.67 -26.73 10.59
C VAL A 685 21.43 -26.02 9.48
N ARG A 686 22.59 -25.45 9.79
CA ARG A 686 23.53 -24.90 8.81
C ARG A 686 24.53 -25.98 8.44
N GLU A 687 24.64 -26.30 7.17
CA GLU A 687 25.59 -27.26 6.62
C GLU A 687 26.63 -26.50 5.77
N PRO A 688 27.94 -26.70 5.95
CA PRO A 688 28.93 -26.15 5.02
C PRO A 688 28.80 -26.86 3.66
N LEU A 689 28.99 -26.11 2.57
CA LEU A 689 29.02 -26.67 1.21
C LEU A 689 30.37 -27.27 0.91
#